data_a70748b25568c8ae54caf8905fdcfdfc
#
_entry.id   a70748b25568c8ae54caf8905fdcfdfc
#
_cell.length_a   1.000
_cell.length_b   1.000
_cell.length_c   1.000
_cell.angle_alpha   90.00
_cell.angle_beta   90.00
_cell.angle_gamma   90.00
#
_symmetry.space_group_name_H-M   'P 1'
#
loop_
_entity.id
_entity.type
_entity.pdbx_description
1 polymer ?
#
loop_
_entity_poly.entity_id
_entity_poly.type
_entity_poly.pdbx_seq_one_letter_code
_entity_poly.pdbx_strand_id
1 'polypeptide(L)'
;MKIRHLFLLCLIAISATLSANGKTVIPITTDDISLIYKVDDKNGRLYQSYLGQKLSFDSDIVQLPLGNEAYLTHGMEDYFEPAIRVLHNDGNPSLLLKYISHENKQLQPGVDETVILLKDDKYPVEVKLHFIAYPKENIIKEYAEISHQEKKPVTLYNYASSLLHLNGSKYFLTEFAGDWAHEVNMKETELAFGKKMLDTKLGSRANMFCSPFFLLALDRKAEENAGDVLFGTIGWTGNYRFTFEVDNENGLRVLSGINPYASEYSLKPNEVFRTPEFIFTYSTEGKGKASRDFQRWARKYQLKDGEKSRMTLLNNWEATYFDFNEDKLVNIMDEAVALGVDMFLLDDGWFANKYPRSSDHQGLGDWEETVTKLPNGIGKLVKEATDRGIKFGLWIEPEMVNPKSELYEKHKDWVIHLPNRDEYYFRNQMVLDLTNPKVQDYVYGVVDNLMTKYPGIAYFKWDCNSPITNIYSPYLKDQQSHLYIEYVRGLYNVLERIKQKYPNLPMMLCSGGGGRCDYEALKYFTEFWPSDNTDAVERIFIQWGYSYFFPAKSMAAHVTSWGKQPVKFRTDVASMCKLGFDIRIHEMSQTDQQYCKEAVANFKRLDDVILDGDQYRLQSPYESQHAAVMYANDNADKAVLFAFDIHPRYAESIQPLRLQGLK
;
A
#
# COMPACT_ATOMS: atom_id res chain seq x y z
N MET A 1 -13.74 38.67 39.31
CA MET A 1 -12.69 38.10 38.49
C MET A 1 -12.16 36.85 39.22
N LYS A 2 -12.69 35.68 38.94
CA LYS A 2 -12.27 34.40 39.57
C LYS A 2 -11.77 33.49 38.46
N ILE A 3 -10.45 33.25 38.46
CA ILE A 3 -9.74 32.34 37.59
C ILE A 3 -10.02 30.92 38.07
N ARG A 4 -10.70 30.11 37.27
CA ARG A 4 -10.87 28.66 37.49
C ARG A 4 -9.69 27.95 36.83
N HIS A 5 -8.83 27.38 37.66
CA HIS A 5 -7.82 26.41 37.24
C HIS A 5 -8.52 25.11 36.88
N LEU A 6 -8.40 24.70 35.62
CA LEU A 6 -8.82 23.39 35.13
C LEU A 6 -7.63 22.43 35.36
N PHE A 7 -7.74 21.58 36.37
CA PHE A 7 -6.82 20.47 36.56
C PHE A 7 -7.16 19.38 35.53
N LEU A 8 -6.25 19.17 34.58
CA LEU A 8 -6.27 18.02 33.68
C LEU A 8 -5.76 16.80 34.47
N LEU A 9 -6.66 15.93 34.93
CA LEU A 9 -6.30 14.64 35.50
C LEU A 9 -5.88 13.74 34.35
N CYS A 10 -4.56 13.53 34.17
CA CYS A 10 -4.03 12.39 33.44
C CYS A 10 -4.34 11.13 34.25
N LEU A 11 -5.33 10.36 33.83
CA LEU A 11 -5.52 8.98 34.31
C LEU A 11 -4.39 8.13 33.70
N ILE A 12 -3.34 7.89 34.49
CA ILE A 12 -2.36 6.84 34.24
C ILE A 12 -3.09 5.54 34.60
N ALA A 13 -3.57 4.82 33.61
CA ALA A 13 -4.01 3.45 33.78
C ALA A 13 -2.77 2.59 34.09
N ILE A 14 -2.57 2.27 35.34
CA ILE A 14 -1.60 1.25 35.76
C ILE A 14 -2.19 -0.08 35.32
N SER A 15 -1.76 -0.59 34.17
CA SER A 15 -2.05 -1.95 33.74
C SER A 15 -1.38 -2.92 34.74
N ALA A 16 -2.19 -3.75 35.38
CA ALA A 16 -1.72 -4.83 36.22
C ALA A 16 -0.85 -5.78 35.37
N THR A 17 0.45 -5.85 35.68
CA THR A 17 1.33 -6.88 35.12
C THR A 17 0.85 -8.23 35.64
N LEU A 18 0.38 -9.11 34.75
CA LEU A 18 0.14 -10.52 35.05
C LEU A 18 1.50 -11.18 35.32
N SER A 19 1.84 -11.36 36.57
CA SER A 19 3.02 -12.12 36.98
C SER A 19 2.58 -13.48 37.48
N ALA A 20 2.83 -14.50 36.65
CA ALA A 20 2.60 -15.88 37.04
C ALA A 20 3.95 -16.56 37.28
N ASN A 21 4.18 -17.02 38.47
CA ASN A 21 5.45 -17.67 38.89
C ASN A 21 6.71 -16.87 38.64
N GLY A 22 6.68 -15.53 38.76
CA GLY A 22 7.84 -14.65 38.59
C GLY A 22 8.16 -14.27 37.13
N LYS A 23 7.43 -14.75 36.11
CA LYS A 23 7.67 -14.43 34.69
C LYS A 23 6.83 -13.24 34.23
N THR A 24 7.48 -12.28 33.58
CA THR A 24 6.77 -11.19 32.90
C THR A 24 6.08 -11.72 31.64
N VAL A 25 4.77 -11.50 31.53
CA VAL A 25 3.93 -11.86 30.38
C VAL A 25 3.38 -10.59 29.76
N ILE A 26 3.50 -10.46 28.46
CA ILE A 26 3.07 -9.27 27.69
C ILE A 26 2.09 -9.72 26.62
N PRO A 27 0.78 -9.61 26.85
CA PRO A 27 -0.24 -9.93 25.87
C PRO A 27 -0.51 -8.74 24.95
N ILE A 28 -0.57 -9.00 23.65
CA ILE A 28 -1.03 -8.08 22.61
C ILE A 28 -2.22 -8.77 21.95
N THR A 29 -3.42 -8.22 22.12
CA THR A 29 -4.64 -8.93 21.75
C THR A 29 -5.58 -8.06 20.93
N THR A 30 -6.34 -8.73 20.07
CA THR A 30 -7.52 -8.20 19.40
C THR A 30 -8.77 -8.96 19.90
N ASP A 31 -9.91 -8.80 19.22
CA ASP A 31 -11.10 -9.59 19.55
C ASP A 31 -10.92 -11.06 19.14
N ASP A 32 -10.11 -11.37 18.13
CA ASP A 32 -9.93 -12.71 17.58
C ASP A 32 -8.50 -13.26 17.70
N ILE A 33 -7.49 -12.41 17.99
CA ILE A 33 -6.06 -12.79 18.02
C ILE A 33 -5.48 -12.65 19.44
N SER A 34 -4.57 -13.56 19.79
CA SER A 34 -3.58 -13.38 20.86
C SER A 34 -2.18 -13.53 20.31
N LEU A 35 -1.34 -12.50 20.53
CA LEU A 35 0.11 -12.52 20.37
C LEU A 35 0.72 -12.34 21.75
N ILE A 36 1.41 -13.36 22.26
CA ILE A 36 1.89 -13.40 23.64
C ILE A 36 3.40 -13.45 23.68
N TYR A 37 3.98 -12.50 24.40
CA TYR A 37 5.41 -12.49 24.71
C TYR A 37 5.66 -12.84 26.19
N LYS A 38 6.80 -13.48 26.45
CA LYS A 38 7.30 -13.79 27.80
C LYS A 38 8.77 -13.42 27.92
N VAL A 39 9.15 -12.99 29.11
CA VAL A 39 10.56 -12.76 29.47
C VAL A 39 11.08 -14.01 30.19
N ASP A 40 12.25 -14.51 29.79
CA ASP A 40 12.95 -15.56 30.53
C ASP A 40 13.79 -14.94 31.66
N ASP A 41 13.42 -15.18 32.90
CA ASP A 41 14.11 -14.64 34.10
C ASP A 41 15.58 -15.10 34.22
N LYS A 42 15.94 -16.20 33.53
CA LYS A 42 17.32 -16.75 33.60
C LYS A 42 18.29 -15.96 32.75
N ASN A 43 17.88 -15.54 31.54
CA ASN A 43 18.73 -14.89 30.58
C ASN A 43 18.30 -13.43 30.26
N GLY A 44 17.10 -13.03 30.70
CA GLY A 44 16.54 -11.71 30.47
C GLY A 44 16.04 -11.45 29.04
N ARG A 45 16.03 -12.47 28.18
CA ARG A 45 15.58 -12.31 26.79
C ARG A 45 14.06 -12.36 26.66
N LEU A 46 13.55 -11.75 25.60
CA LEU A 46 12.13 -11.74 25.21
C LEU A 46 11.83 -12.87 24.23
N TYR A 47 10.74 -13.61 24.46
CA TYR A 47 10.31 -14.74 23.63
C TYR A 47 8.86 -14.56 23.18
N GLN A 48 8.56 -14.89 21.91
CA GLN A 48 7.19 -15.07 21.45
C GLN A 48 6.71 -16.46 21.84
N SER A 49 5.73 -16.51 22.75
CA SER A 49 5.17 -17.76 23.28
C SER A 49 3.98 -18.28 22.49
N TYR A 50 3.26 -17.37 21.81
CA TYR A 50 2.06 -17.72 21.05
C TYR A 50 1.70 -16.66 20.03
N LEU A 51 1.19 -17.10 18.88
CA LEU A 51 0.42 -16.31 17.91
C LEU A 51 -0.67 -17.20 17.33
N GLY A 52 -1.92 -16.77 17.42
CA GLY A 52 -3.06 -17.52 16.92
C GLY A 52 -4.39 -16.99 17.40
N GLN A 53 -5.41 -17.84 17.37
CA GLN A 53 -6.75 -17.50 17.88
C GLN A 53 -6.69 -17.00 19.32
N LYS A 54 -7.57 -16.06 19.65
CA LYS A 54 -7.65 -15.48 21.00
C LYS A 54 -7.79 -16.52 22.09
N LEU A 55 -6.91 -16.45 23.06
CA LEU A 55 -6.98 -17.26 24.29
C LEU A 55 -8.00 -16.64 25.25
N SER A 56 -8.92 -17.46 25.74
CA SER A 56 -10.07 -17.00 26.55
C SER A 56 -9.77 -16.86 28.03
N PHE A 57 -8.73 -17.57 28.52
CA PHE A 57 -8.42 -17.63 29.94
C PHE A 57 -6.97 -17.22 30.25
N ASP A 58 -6.78 -16.43 31.28
CA ASP A 58 -5.44 -16.06 31.77
C ASP A 58 -4.61 -17.29 32.17
N SER A 59 -5.25 -18.35 32.65
CA SER A 59 -4.59 -19.63 32.96
C SER A 59 -3.93 -20.26 31.77
N ASP A 60 -4.52 -20.14 30.57
CA ASP A 60 -3.95 -20.69 29.32
C ASP A 60 -2.71 -19.92 28.92
N ILE A 61 -2.76 -18.60 29.02
CA ILE A 61 -1.61 -17.70 28.74
C ILE A 61 -0.43 -18.04 29.68
N VAL A 62 -0.71 -18.27 30.95
CA VAL A 62 0.33 -18.60 31.94
C VAL A 62 1.01 -19.93 31.63
N GLN A 63 0.27 -20.93 31.17
CA GLN A 63 0.77 -22.29 30.89
C GLN A 63 1.51 -22.40 29.54
N LEU A 64 1.44 -21.40 28.65
CA LEU A 64 2.17 -21.43 27.38
C LEU A 64 3.66 -21.70 27.60
N PRO A 65 4.32 -22.46 26.73
CA PRO A 65 5.77 -22.60 26.74
C PRO A 65 6.46 -21.23 26.53
N LEU A 66 7.74 -21.16 26.76
CA LEU A 66 8.51 -19.92 26.54
C LEU A 66 8.47 -19.51 25.07
N GLY A 67 8.57 -20.48 24.16
CA GLY A 67 8.58 -20.24 22.71
C GLY A 67 9.95 -19.88 22.16
N ASN A 68 9.97 -19.05 21.10
CA ASN A 68 11.19 -18.67 20.38
C ASN A 68 11.54 -17.20 20.65
N GLU A 69 12.84 -16.85 20.58
CA GLU A 69 13.29 -15.48 20.79
C GLU A 69 12.61 -14.49 19.84
N ALA A 70 12.05 -13.44 20.40
CA ALA A 70 11.12 -12.54 19.71
C ALA A 70 11.77 -11.68 18.61
N TYR A 71 13.04 -11.29 18.80
CA TYR A 71 13.74 -10.41 17.86
C TYR A 71 15.20 -10.85 17.77
N LEU A 72 15.46 -11.85 16.92
CA LEU A 72 16.76 -12.50 16.78
C LEU A 72 17.86 -11.52 16.40
N THR A 73 18.98 -11.61 17.08
CA THR A 73 20.17 -10.79 16.87
C THR A 73 21.28 -11.58 16.19
N HIS A 74 22.16 -10.88 15.47
CA HIS A 74 23.37 -11.43 14.89
C HIS A 74 24.55 -11.44 15.87
N GLY A 75 25.46 -12.39 15.70
CA GLY A 75 26.77 -12.44 16.34
C GLY A 75 26.85 -13.33 17.58
N MET A 76 25.73 -13.84 18.08
CA MET A 76 25.64 -14.82 19.16
C MET A 76 24.51 -15.80 18.88
N GLU A 77 24.78 -17.12 18.92
CA GLU A 77 23.78 -18.16 18.64
C GLU A 77 23.08 -17.96 17.29
N ASP A 78 23.83 -17.70 16.26
CA ASP A 78 23.41 -17.21 14.94
C ASP A 78 23.01 -18.36 14.01
N TYR A 79 21.99 -19.12 14.40
CA TYR A 79 21.52 -20.32 13.66
C TYR A 79 20.48 -20.02 12.59
N PHE A 80 19.76 -18.88 12.73
CA PHE A 80 18.63 -18.50 11.88
C PHE A 80 18.77 -17.07 11.36
N GLU A 81 17.92 -16.69 10.41
CA GLU A 81 17.94 -15.31 9.86
C GLU A 81 17.68 -14.28 10.96
N PRO A 82 18.62 -13.34 11.24
CA PRO A 82 18.44 -12.36 12.29
C PRO A 82 17.48 -11.24 11.87
N ALA A 83 16.67 -10.77 12.82
CA ALA A 83 15.85 -9.57 12.64
C ALA A 83 16.71 -8.29 12.63
N ILE A 84 17.77 -8.28 13.41
CA ILE A 84 18.72 -7.14 13.50
C ILE A 84 20.16 -7.60 13.39
N ARG A 85 20.93 -6.90 12.56
CA ARG A 85 22.38 -7.07 12.43
C ARG A 85 23.08 -5.74 12.45
N VAL A 86 23.89 -5.50 13.49
CA VAL A 86 24.62 -4.27 13.72
C VAL A 86 26.13 -4.55 13.66
N LEU A 87 26.87 -3.69 12.98
CA LEU A 87 28.31 -3.61 13.13
C LEU A 87 28.62 -2.39 14.00
N HIS A 88 29.14 -2.62 15.21
CA HIS A 88 29.50 -1.59 16.15
C HIS A 88 30.67 -0.74 15.66
N ASN A 89 30.86 0.44 16.25
CA ASN A 89 31.91 1.38 15.80
C ASN A 89 33.34 0.89 16.01
N ASP A 90 33.56 -0.15 16.82
CA ASP A 90 34.84 -0.83 17.03
C ASP A 90 35.06 -2.05 16.12
N GLY A 91 34.08 -2.36 15.23
CA GLY A 91 34.11 -3.48 14.31
C GLY A 91 33.58 -4.80 14.89
N ASN A 92 33.09 -4.82 16.13
CA ASN A 92 32.44 -6.00 16.71
C ASN A 92 31.01 -6.17 16.14
N PRO A 93 30.59 -7.37 15.69
CA PRO A 93 29.25 -7.60 15.18
C PRO A 93 28.26 -8.12 16.24
N SER A 94 28.70 -8.44 17.46
CA SER A 94 27.86 -9.12 18.46
C SER A 94 26.81 -8.19 19.07
N LEU A 95 25.57 -8.64 19.08
CA LEU A 95 24.45 -7.95 19.72
C LEU A 95 23.64 -8.95 20.55
N LEU A 96 23.35 -8.61 21.81
CA LEU A 96 22.53 -9.41 22.71
C LEU A 96 21.50 -8.53 23.40
N LEU A 97 20.26 -8.57 22.91
CA LEU A 97 19.17 -7.76 23.44
C LEU A 97 18.49 -8.43 24.63
N LYS A 98 18.36 -7.69 25.72
CA LYS A 98 17.63 -8.08 26.94
C LYS A 98 16.43 -7.18 27.15
N TYR A 99 15.34 -7.74 27.64
CA TYR A 99 14.18 -6.99 28.07
C TYR A 99 14.50 -6.05 29.23
N ILE A 100 14.02 -4.81 29.13
CA ILE A 100 14.17 -3.80 30.18
C ILE A 100 12.81 -3.46 30.78
N SER A 101 11.83 -3.12 29.93
CA SER A 101 10.50 -2.70 30.35
C SER A 101 9.50 -2.81 29.19
N HIS A 102 8.24 -2.72 29.51
CA HIS A 102 7.19 -2.46 28.52
C HIS A 102 6.20 -1.45 29.08
N GLU A 103 5.51 -0.77 28.16
CA GLU A 103 4.41 0.14 28.49
C GLU A 103 3.23 -0.10 27.54
N ASN A 104 2.04 0.09 28.10
CA ASN A 104 0.79 0.02 27.34
C ASN A 104 0.13 1.39 27.40
N LYS A 105 -0.36 1.88 26.26
CA LYS A 105 -1.11 3.12 26.19
C LYS A 105 -2.23 3.03 25.17
N GLN A 106 -3.33 3.68 25.45
CA GLN A 106 -4.41 3.86 24.47
C GLN A 106 -4.08 5.07 23.58
N LEU A 107 -3.89 4.84 22.28
CA LEU A 107 -3.62 5.93 21.31
C LEU A 107 -4.88 6.72 21.00
N GLN A 108 -5.99 6.01 20.88
CA GLN A 108 -7.35 6.55 20.72
C GLN A 108 -8.37 5.48 21.10
N PRO A 109 -9.65 5.82 21.27
CA PRO A 109 -10.66 4.82 21.63
C PRO A 109 -10.64 3.61 20.69
N GLY A 110 -10.40 2.42 21.25
CA GLY A 110 -10.33 1.15 20.53
C GLY A 110 -9.02 0.92 19.75
N VAL A 111 -7.95 1.64 20.06
CA VAL A 111 -6.60 1.41 19.51
C VAL A 111 -5.58 1.50 20.62
N ASP A 112 -4.91 0.39 20.89
CA ASP A 112 -3.93 0.25 21.97
C ASP A 112 -2.53 0.03 21.41
N GLU A 113 -1.53 0.65 22.05
CA GLU A 113 -0.12 0.42 21.72
C GLU A 113 0.60 -0.20 22.90
N THR A 114 1.35 -1.27 22.63
CA THR A 114 2.34 -1.85 23.54
C THR A 114 3.73 -1.56 22.99
N VAL A 115 4.60 -1.00 23.83
CA VAL A 115 6.01 -0.74 23.47
C VAL A 115 6.89 -1.56 24.40
N ILE A 116 7.75 -2.40 23.82
CA ILE A 116 8.71 -3.24 24.55
C ILE A 116 10.13 -2.70 24.34
N LEU A 117 10.82 -2.32 25.40
CA LEU A 117 12.19 -1.83 25.35
C LEU A 117 13.17 -2.98 25.59
N LEU A 118 14.08 -3.17 24.63
CA LEU A 118 15.20 -4.09 24.68
C LEU A 118 16.51 -3.32 24.65
N LYS A 119 17.53 -3.79 25.37
CA LYS A 119 18.89 -3.19 25.40
C LYS A 119 19.97 -4.26 25.41
N ASP A 120 21.10 -3.92 24.79
CA ASP A 120 22.35 -4.66 24.99
C ASP A 120 23.07 -4.17 26.25
N ASP A 121 23.65 -5.10 27.04
CA ASP A 121 24.38 -4.76 28.29
C ASP A 121 25.86 -4.46 28.08
N LYS A 122 26.42 -4.62 26.88
CA LYS A 122 27.81 -4.35 26.53
C LYS A 122 27.96 -3.13 25.60
N TYR A 123 27.01 -2.94 24.68
CA TYR A 123 26.97 -1.83 23.76
C TYR A 123 25.73 -0.97 24.05
N PRO A 124 25.82 0.37 23.97
CA PRO A 124 24.67 1.24 24.24
C PRO A 124 23.70 1.28 23.06
N VAL A 125 23.16 0.11 22.70
CA VAL A 125 22.16 -0.09 21.66
C VAL A 125 20.81 -0.41 22.29
N GLU A 126 19.78 0.28 21.83
CA GLU A 126 18.39 0.11 22.25
C GLU A 126 17.50 -0.23 21.06
N VAL A 127 16.58 -1.15 21.26
CA VAL A 127 15.51 -1.48 20.32
C VAL A 127 14.18 -1.37 21.06
N LYS A 128 13.26 -0.59 20.50
CA LYS A 128 11.86 -0.56 20.91
C LYS A 128 11.01 -1.30 19.89
N LEU A 129 10.32 -2.33 20.34
CA LEU A 129 9.33 -3.03 19.53
C LEU A 129 7.96 -2.42 19.84
N HIS A 130 7.30 -1.90 18.81
CA HIS A 130 6.01 -1.27 18.89
C HIS A 130 4.93 -2.18 18.31
N PHE A 131 3.85 -2.38 19.04
CA PHE A 131 2.68 -3.15 18.62
C PHE A 131 1.44 -2.29 18.77
N ILE A 132 0.75 -2.01 17.67
CA ILE A 132 -0.51 -1.26 17.67
C ILE A 132 -1.63 -2.23 17.32
N ALA A 133 -2.51 -2.48 18.29
CA ALA A 133 -3.65 -3.37 18.14
C ALA A 133 -4.94 -2.59 17.85
N TYR A 134 -5.71 -3.09 16.88
CA TYR A 134 -7.06 -2.64 16.52
C TYR A 134 -8.04 -3.78 16.85
N PRO A 135 -8.53 -3.88 18.09
CA PRO A 135 -9.27 -5.05 18.57
C PRO A 135 -10.46 -5.43 17.68
N LYS A 136 -11.33 -4.47 17.35
CA LYS A 136 -12.56 -4.72 16.58
C LYS A 136 -12.31 -5.11 15.12
N GLU A 137 -11.30 -4.54 14.52
CA GLU A 137 -10.93 -4.80 13.14
C GLU A 137 -9.94 -5.96 13.01
N ASN A 138 -9.51 -6.53 14.15
CA ASN A 138 -8.63 -7.70 14.21
C ASN A 138 -7.28 -7.51 13.50
N ILE A 139 -6.69 -6.32 13.59
CA ILE A 139 -5.40 -5.97 12.97
C ILE A 139 -4.37 -5.65 14.04
N ILE A 140 -3.14 -6.10 13.82
CA ILE A 140 -1.95 -5.69 14.58
C ILE A 140 -0.93 -5.09 13.61
N LYS A 141 -0.36 -3.95 14.00
CA LYS A 141 0.82 -3.36 13.35
C LYS A 141 2.03 -3.57 14.24
N GLU A 142 3.16 -3.87 13.63
CA GLU A 142 4.45 -4.04 14.31
C GLU A 142 5.54 -3.26 13.60
N TYR A 143 6.38 -2.55 14.37
CA TYR A 143 7.59 -1.91 13.86
C TYR A 143 8.64 -1.78 14.97
N ALA A 144 9.90 -1.53 14.57
CA ALA A 144 11.00 -1.34 15.49
C ALA A 144 11.59 0.07 15.39
N GLU A 145 12.02 0.63 16.52
CA GLU A 145 12.88 1.79 16.60
C GLU A 145 14.25 1.34 17.14
N ILE A 146 15.30 1.60 16.37
CA ILE A 146 16.68 1.22 16.68
C ILE A 146 17.48 2.50 16.94
N SER A 147 18.18 2.58 18.07
CA SER A 147 19.03 3.71 18.42
C SER A 147 20.28 3.25 19.16
N HIS A 148 21.31 4.11 19.19
CA HIS A 148 22.52 3.83 19.94
C HIS A 148 23.17 5.13 20.46
N GLN A 149 24.06 4.98 21.46
CA GLN A 149 24.85 6.07 22.05
C GLN A 149 26.36 5.80 21.96
N GLU A 150 26.80 5.03 20.98
CA GLU A 150 28.21 4.85 20.70
C GLU A 150 28.84 6.15 20.21
N LYS A 151 30.20 6.25 20.31
CA LYS A 151 30.92 7.50 19.99
C LYS A 151 30.92 7.85 18.50
N LYS A 152 30.75 6.86 17.62
CA LYS A 152 30.76 7.01 16.15
C LYS A 152 29.55 6.27 15.56
N PRO A 153 29.21 6.49 14.29
CA PRO A 153 28.13 5.74 13.65
C PRO A 153 28.35 4.23 13.71
N VAL A 154 27.25 3.48 13.82
CA VAL A 154 27.17 2.04 13.62
C VAL A 154 26.57 1.74 12.26
N THR A 155 26.79 0.54 11.73
CA THR A 155 26.17 0.12 10.47
C THR A 155 25.08 -0.92 10.74
N LEU A 156 23.88 -0.63 10.30
CA LEU A 156 22.75 -1.57 10.29
C LEU A 156 22.78 -2.34 8.98
N TYR A 157 22.87 -3.67 9.03
CA TYR A 157 22.81 -4.55 7.86
C TYR A 157 21.45 -5.24 7.72
N ASN A 158 20.82 -5.63 8.85
CA ASN A 158 19.44 -6.07 8.92
C ASN A 158 18.69 -5.26 9.98
N TYR A 159 17.44 -4.95 9.72
CA TYR A 159 16.58 -4.13 10.57
C TYR A 159 15.12 -4.45 10.23
N ALA A 160 14.68 -5.67 10.58
CA ALA A 160 13.31 -6.10 10.33
C ALA A 160 12.30 -5.27 11.13
N SER A 161 11.14 -5.05 10.54
CA SER A 161 10.01 -4.46 11.24
C SER A 161 9.39 -5.45 12.22
N SER A 162 9.39 -6.74 11.83
CA SER A 162 8.73 -7.82 12.56
C SER A 162 9.47 -9.14 12.37
N LEU A 163 9.41 -9.96 13.39
CA LEU A 163 9.76 -11.38 13.35
C LEU A 163 8.64 -12.17 14.06
N LEU A 164 7.85 -12.91 13.29
CA LEU A 164 6.80 -13.78 13.83
C LEU A 164 7.21 -15.25 13.77
N HIS A 165 6.88 -15.99 14.82
CA HIS A 165 7.05 -17.44 14.88
C HIS A 165 5.69 -18.13 14.76
N LEU A 166 5.59 -19.10 13.87
CA LEU A 166 4.40 -19.90 13.60
C LEU A 166 4.74 -21.38 13.69
N ASN A 167 3.82 -22.16 14.22
CA ASN A 167 3.95 -23.62 14.32
C ASN A 167 2.74 -24.24 13.63
N GLY A 168 3.02 -25.07 12.63
CA GLY A 168 2.04 -25.82 11.86
C GLY A 168 2.65 -27.09 11.30
N SER A 169 1.83 -28.02 10.85
CA SER A 169 2.28 -29.24 10.20
C SER A 169 2.71 -28.99 8.75
N LYS A 170 2.13 -27.97 8.12
CA LYS A 170 2.39 -27.51 6.74
C LYS A 170 2.11 -26.02 6.63
N TYR A 171 2.71 -25.38 5.61
CA TYR A 171 2.54 -23.96 5.32
C TYR A 171 2.31 -23.74 3.83
N PHE A 172 1.26 -23.02 3.47
CA PHE A 172 0.92 -22.69 2.10
C PHE A 172 0.98 -21.19 1.90
N LEU A 173 2.01 -20.73 1.19
CA LEU A 173 2.25 -19.31 0.91
C LEU A 173 1.59 -18.94 -0.42
N THR A 174 0.69 -17.96 -0.41
CA THR A 174 0.19 -17.30 -1.61
C THR A 174 0.92 -15.97 -1.79
N GLU A 175 1.62 -15.83 -2.91
CA GLU A 175 2.28 -14.61 -3.38
C GLU A 175 1.49 -13.97 -4.53
N PHE A 176 1.65 -12.66 -4.70
CA PHE A 176 0.99 -11.87 -5.73
C PHE A 176 2.05 -11.33 -6.69
N ALA A 177 2.40 -12.15 -7.66
CA ALA A 177 3.39 -11.82 -8.68
C ALA A 177 2.75 -11.06 -9.85
N GLY A 178 3.55 -10.38 -10.66
CA GLY A 178 3.02 -9.67 -11.81
C GLY A 178 4.07 -9.02 -12.68
N ASP A 179 3.59 -8.15 -13.52
CA ASP A 179 4.33 -7.19 -14.33
C ASP A 179 3.33 -6.13 -14.82
N TRP A 180 3.75 -5.16 -15.61
CA TRP A 180 2.87 -4.20 -16.26
C TRP A 180 1.76 -4.91 -17.03
N ALA A 181 0.52 -4.46 -16.82
CA ALA A 181 -0.70 -5.01 -17.40
C ALA A 181 -1.00 -6.48 -17.05
N HIS A 182 -0.32 -7.01 -16.01
CA HIS A 182 -0.46 -8.39 -15.55
C HIS A 182 -0.20 -8.49 -14.04
N GLU A 183 -0.78 -7.58 -13.27
CA GLU A 183 -0.55 -7.41 -11.84
C GLU A 183 -1.28 -8.49 -11.02
N VAL A 184 -0.77 -8.74 -9.83
CA VAL A 184 -1.34 -9.54 -8.73
C VAL A 184 -1.81 -10.95 -9.10
N ASN A 185 -1.07 -11.63 -9.97
CA ASN A 185 -1.32 -13.04 -10.22
C ASN A 185 -1.03 -13.87 -8.97
N MET A 186 -2.04 -14.56 -8.49
CA MET A 186 -1.95 -15.37 -7.30
C MET A 186 -1.20 -16.68 -7.59
N LYS A 187 -0.14 -16.96 -6.81
CA LYS A 187 0.61 -18.21 -6.86
C LYS A 187 0.73 -18.80 -5.46
N GLU A 188 0.23 -20.00 -5.27
CA GLU A 188 0.32 -20.71 -4.00
C GLU A 188 1.42 -21.76 -4.06
N THR A 189 2.27 -21.81 -3.03
CA THR A 189 3.40 -22.75 -2.90
C THR A 189 3.40 -23.32 -1.48
N GLU A 190 3.53 -24.64 -1.33
CA GLU A 190 3.82 -25.29 -0.05
C GLU A 190 5.28 -25.00 0.32
N LEU A 191 5.51 -24.45 1.51
CA LEU A 191 6.84 -24.16 2.00
C LEU A 191 7.48 -25.44 2.54
N ALA A 192 8.76 -25.65 2.19
CA ALA A 192 9.57 -26.75 2.66
C ALA A 192 10.75 -26.21 3.48
N PHE A 193 11.50 -27.10 4.13
CA PHE A 193 12.75 -26.78 4.82
C PHE A 193 13.64 -25.85 4.02
N GLY A 194 14.09 -24.76 4.65
CA GLY A 194 14.91 -23.70 4.06
C GLY A 194 14.19 -22.37 3.97
N LYS A 195 14.60 -21.52 3.04
CA LYS A 195 14.12 -20.15 2.93
C LYS A 195 13.39 -19.90 1.61
N LYS A 196 12.22 -19.27 1.69
CA LYS A 196 11.54 -18.58 0.57
C LYS A 196 11.56 -17.08 0.87
N MET A 197 11.87 -16.26 -0.13
CA MET A 197 11.83 -14.80 -0.02
C MET A 197 10.88 -14.21 -1.06
N LEU A 198 10.14 -13.19 -0.65
CA LEU A 198 9.42 -12.27 -1.52
C LEU A 198 10.08 -10.90 -1.35
N ASP A 199 10.70 -10.38 -2.40
CA ASP A 199 11.44 -9.12 -2.30
C ASP A 199 11.43 -8.32 -3.61
N THR A 200 11.75 -7.02 -3.49
CA THR A 200 11.95 -6.13 -4.64
C THR A 200 13.19 -5.26 -4.47
N LYS A 201 13.73 -4.79 -5.61
CA LYS A 201 14.96 -3.99 -5.70
C LYS A 201 14.82 -2.81 -6.67
N LEU A 202 13.58 -2.39 -6.95
CA LEU A 202 13.25 -1.46 -8.03
C LEU A 202 13.19 0.02 -7.58
N GLY A 203 13.17 0.26 -6.27
CA GLY A 203 13.12 1.61 -5.71
C GLY A 203 11.76 2.29 -5.89
N SER A 204 11.66 3.23 -6.82
CA SER A 204 10.47 4.08 -7.02
C SER A 204 9.22 3.34 -7.52
N ARG A 205 9.38 2.34 -8.39
CA ARG A 205 8.31 1.45 -8.89
C ARG A 205 8.41 0.08 -8.23
N ALA A 206 8.36 0.06 -6.91
CA ALA A 206 8.81 -1.07 -6.11
C ALA A 206 7.98 -2.34 -6.28
N ASN A 207 6.69 -2.24 -6.63
CA ASN A 207 5.78 -3.39 -6.67
C ASN A 207 5.56 -3.97 -8.08
N MET A 208 6.34 -3.56 -9.07
CA MET A 208 6.13 -3.95 -10.46
C MET A 208 6.06 -5.45 -10.68
N PHE A 209 6.94 -6.25 -10.04
CA PHE A 209 7.00 -7.70 -10.23
C PHE A 209 6.41 -8.51 -9.09
N CYS A 210 6.31 -7.94 -7.90
CA CYS A 210 5.78 -8.61 -6.72
C CYS A 210 5.15 -7.58 -5.79
N SER A 211 3.94 -7.85 -5.34
CA SER A 211 3.23 -6.96 -4.44
C SER A 211 3.67 -7.16 -2.98
N PRO A 212 3.62 -6.10 -2.12
CA PRO A 212 4.13 -6.12 -0.75
C PRO A 212 3.14 -6.77 0.24
N PHE A 213 2.53 -7.89 -0.14
CA PHE A 213 1.59 -8.61 0.71
C PHE A 213 1.55 -10.10 0.37
N PHE A 214 1.12 -10.92 1.35
CA PHE A 214 1.04 -12.36 1.23
C PHE A 214 -0.09 -12.95 2.07
N LEU A 215 -0.54 -14.16 1.70
CA LEU A 215 -1.39 -15.02 2.53
C LEU A 215 -0.59 -16.24 2.91
N LEU A 216 -0.65 -16.65 4.16
CA LEU A 216 0.04 -17.83 4.67
C LEU A 216 -0.96 -18.72 5.41
N ALA A 217 -1.38 -19.80 4.78
CA ALA A 217 -2.26 -20.79 5.41
C ALA A 217 -1.46 -21.84 6.16
N LEU A 218 -1.99 -22.31 7.30
CA LEU A 218 -1.39 -23.26 8.19
C LEU A 218 -2.14 -24.60 8.13
N ASP A 219 -1.41 -25.69 8.21
CA ASP A 219 -1.86 -27.09 8.23
C ASP A 219 -2.57 -27.58 6.97
N ARG A 220 -3.35 -26.73 6.32
CA ARG A 220 -4.05 -26.98 5.06
C ARG A 220 -4.23 -25.70 4.27
N LYS A 221 -4.52 -25.82 2.98
CA LYS A 221 -4.92 -24.67 2.15
C LYS A 221 -6.18 -24.01 2.74
N ALA A 222 -6.13 -22.70 2.88
CA ALA A 222 -7.28 -21.96 3.40
C ALA A 222 -8.32 -21.73 2.30
N GLU A 223 -9.58 -21.92 2.65
CA GLU A 223 -10.76 -21.56 1.84
C GLU A 223 -11.23 -20.14 2.19
N GLU A 224 -12.26 -19.65 1.50
CA GLU A 224 -12.85 -18.34 1.82
C GLU A 224 -13.47 -18.33 3.24
N ASN A 225 -14.05 -19.44 3.70
CA ASN A 225 -14.80 -19.52 4.95
C ASN A 225 -14.25 -20.55 5.94
N ALA A 226 -13.04 -21.08 5.72
CA ALA A 226 -12.44 -22.08 6.60
C ALA A 226 -10.92 -22.14 6.47
N GLY A 227 -10.27 -22.53 7.57
CA GLY A 227 -8.81 -22.71 7.64
C GLY A 227 -8.11 -21.55 8.31
N ASP A 228 -6.97 -21.87 8.90
CA ASP A 228 -6.12 -20.93 9.61
C ASP A 228 -5.24 -20.18 8.62
N VAL A 229 -5.26 -18.86 8.66
CA VAL A 229 -4.52 -18.03 7.72
C VAL A 229 -4.01 -16.75 8.38
N LEU A 230 -2.75 -16.44 8.13
CA LEU A 230 -2.11 -15.15 8.40
C LEU A 230 -2.09 -14.34 7.11
N PHE A 231 -2.63 -13.13 7.13
CA PHE A 231 -2.44 -12.11 6.10
C PHE A 231 -1.40 -11.12 6.57
N GLY A 232 -0.42 -10.82 5.73
CA GLY A 232 0.64 -9.87 6.05
C GLY A 232 0.93 -8.90 4.92
N THR A 233 1.18 -7.64 5.25
CA THR A 233 1.61 -6.59 4.33
C THR A 233 2.54 -5.60 5.03
N ILE A 234 3.27 -4.81 4.27
CA ILE A 234 4.14 -3.76 4.82
C ILE A 234 3.73 -2.38 4.32
N GLY A 235 3.68 -1.41 5.22
CA GLY A 235 3.45 0.00 4.93
C GLY A 235 4.76 0.68 4.51
N TRP A 236 5.21 0.41 3.26
CA TRP A 236 6.46 0.94 2.73
C TRP A 236 6.40 1.11 1.21
N THR A 237 6.58 2.32 0.73
CA THR A 237 6.51 2.67 -0.69
C THR A 237 7.87 2.51 -1.38
N GLY A 238 8.56 1.43 -1.10
CA GLY A 238 9.92 1.15 -1.59
C GLY A 238 10.27 -0.33 -1.58
N ASN A 239 11.55 -0.64 -1.66
CA ASN A 239 12.04 -2.02 -1.65
C ASN A 239 11.72 -2.69 -0.32
N TYR A 240 11.03 -3.83 -0.36
CA TYR A 240 10.67 -4.62 0.80
C TYR A 240 11.21 -6.05 0.69
N ARG A 241 11.24 -6.76 1.83
CA ARG A 241 11.54 -8.20 1.87
C ARG A 241 10.70 -8.89 2.95
N PHE A 242 10.05 -9.98 2.55
CA PHE A 242 9.52 -11.00 3.45
C PHE A 242 10.41 -12.25 3.34
N THR A 243 10.84 -12.80 4.47
CA THR A 243 11.61 -14.04 4.52
C THR A 243 10.83 -15.07 5.32
N PHE A 244 10.53 -16.19 4.69
CA PHE A 244 9.89 -17.36 5.29
C PHE A 244 10.95 -18.44 5.47
N GLU A 245 11.34 -18.72 6.72
CA GLU A 245 12.37 -19.70 7.05
C GLU A 245 11.75 -20.87 7.82
N VAL A 246 11.69 -22.05 7.21
CA VAL A 246 11.25 -23.31 7.82
C VAL A 246 12.45 -24.07 8.31
N ASP A 247 12.49 -24.42 9.60
CA ASP A 247 13.59 -25.18 10.21
C ASP A 247 13.37 -26.71 10.17
N ASN A 248 14.34 -27.44 10.72
CA ASN A 248 14.33 -28.91 10.75
C ASN A 248 13.25 -29.51 11.69
N GLU A 249 12.68 -28.73 12.56
CA GLU A 249 11.57 -29.09 13.44
C GLU A 249 10.21 -28.60 12.91
N ASN A 250 10.22 -28.09 11.66
CA ASN A 250 9.08 -27.51 10.98
C ASN A 250 8.51 -26.23 11.64
N GLY A 251 9.31 -25.54 12.47
CA GLY A 251 8.99 -24.20 12.93
C GLY A 251 9.17 -23.17 11.81
N LEU A 252 8.24 -22.24 11.64
CA LEU A 252 8.33 -21.19 10.63
C LEU A 252 8.61 -19.82 11.28
N ARG A 253 9.62 -19.14 10.74
CA ARG A 253 9.92 -17.72 11.03
C ARG A 253 9.51 -16.87 9.83
N VAL A 254 8.79 -15.79 10.10
CA VAL A 254 8.39 -14.80 9.11
C VAL A 254 9.02 -13.46 9.48
N LEU A 255 10.04 -13.05 8.74
CA LEU A 255 10.66 -11.73 8.88
C LEU A 255 10.09 -10.78 7.82
N SER A 256 9.76 -9.56 8.24
CA SER A 256 9.16 -8.55 7.38
C SER A 256 9.86 -7.20 7.57
N GLY A 257 10.17 -6.50 6.48
CA GLY A 257 10.83 -5.18 6.58
C GLY A 257 11.26 -4.60 5.25
N ILE A 258 12.06 -3.53 5.32
CA ILE A 258 12.77 -2.99 4.17
C ILE A 258 13.75 -4.06 3.65
N ASN A 259 13.90 -4.16 2.33
CA ASN A 259 14.93 -5.01 1.75
C ASN A 259 16.32 -4.43 2.07
N PRO A 260 17.18 -5.14 2.83
CA PRO A 260 18.51 -4.65 3.17
C PRO A 260 19.51 -4.71 2.00
N TYR A 261 19.09 -5.21 0.83
CA TYR A 261 19.94 -5.24 -0.36
C TYR A 261 20.38 -3.81 -0.76
N ALA A 262 21.70 -3.60 -0.84
CA ALA A 262 22.32 -2.31 -1.12
C ALA A 262 21.77 -1.15 -0.26
N SER A 263 21.39 -1.46 0.98
CA SER A 263 20.72 -0.54 1.90
C SER A 263 21.30 -0.65 3.32
N GLU A 264 22.61 -0.93 3.42
CA GLU A 264 23.34 -0.80 4.69
C GLU A 264 23.20 0.63 5.18
N TYR A 265 22.71 0.78 6.42
CA TYR A 265 22.40 2.10 6.96
C TYR A 265 23.42 2.53 8.03
N SER A 266 24.12 3.62 7.77
CA SER A 266 25.03 4.25 8.76
C SER A 266 24.21 5.10 9.71
N LEU A 267 23.91 4.56 10.90
CA LEU A 267 23.15 5.24 11.94
C LEU A 267 24.10 6.05 12.82
N LYS A 268 23.84 7.36 12.94
CA LYS A 268 24.66 8.24 13.80
C LYS A 268 24.26 8.12 15.27
N PRO A 269 25.17 8.47 16.20
CA PRO A 269 24.86 8.51 17.63
C PRO A 269 23.61 9.35 17.93
N ASN A 270 22.71 8.82 18.74
CA ASN A 270 21.45 9.42 19.17
C ASN A 270 20.39 9.61 18.05
N GLU A 271 20.65 9.20 16.81
CA GLU A 271 19.62 9.08 15.80
C GLU A 271 18.74 7.85 16.08
N VAL A 272 17.50 7.90 15.63
CA VAL A 272 16.56 6.78 15.69
C VAL A 272 16.27 6.30 14.27
N PHE A 273 16.56 5.04 13.99
CA PHE A 273 16.12 4.37 12.78
C PHE A 273 14.80 3.69 13.06
N ARG A 274 13.72 4.21 12.48
CA ARG A 274 12.39 3.61 12.53
C ARG A 274 12.18 2.76 11.29
N THR A 275 11.78 1.51 11.49
CA THR A 275 11.35 0.60 10.43
C THR A 275 9.91 0.89 10.00
N PRO A 276 9.47 0.50 8.78
CA PRO A 276 8.08 0.61 8.39
C PRO A 276 7.17 -0.32 9.19
N GLU A 277 5.87 -0.03 9.19
CA GLU A 277 4.86 -0.85 9.85
C GLU A 277 4.62 -2.15 9.07
N PHE A 278 4.87 -3.31 9.68
CA PHE A 278 4.33 -4.58 9.23
C PHE A 278 2.90 -4.71 9.77
N ILE A 279 1.94 -5.03 8.92
CA ILE A 279 0.51 -5.02 9.24
C ILE A 279 -0.03 -6.41 8.97
N PHE A 280 -0.66 -7.03 9.98
CA PHE A 280 -1.16 -8.39 9.84
C PHE A 280 -2.46 -8.65 10.58
N THR A 281 -3.15 -9.70 10.14
CA THR A 281 -4.26 -10.35 10.84
C THR A 281 -4.12 -11.86 10.78
N TYR A 282 -4.72 -12.54 11.74
CA TYR A 282 -4.85 -14.00 11.79
C TYR A 282 -6.32 -14.38 11.89
N SER A 283 -6.75 -15.35 11.10
CA SER A 283 -8.13 -15.84 11.12
C SER A 283 -8.16 -17.36 11.08
N THR A 284 -9.05 -17.96 11.86
CA THR A 284 -9.41 -19.40 11.81
C THR A 284 -10.63 -19.66 10.93
N GLU A 285 -11.27 -18.57 10.44
CA GLU A 285 -12.47 -18.59 9.62
C GLU A 285 -12.17 -18.38 8.13
N GLY A 286 -10.92 -18.62 7.70
CA GLY A 286 -10.50 -18.55 6.31
C GLY A 286 -10.17 -17.16 5.78
N LYS A 287 -9.91 -17.11 4.46
CA LYS A 287 -9.41 -15.92 3.75
C LYS A 287 -10.42 -14.77 3.72
N GLY A 288 -11.71 -15.10 3.63
CA GLY A 288 -12.77 -14.09 3.55
C GLY A 288 -12.88 -13.23 4.81
N LYS A 289 -12.78 -13.84 6.01
CA LYS A 289 -12.78 -13.11 7.27
C LYS A 289 -11.54 -12.20 7.37
N ALA A 290 -10.34 -12.75 7.15
CA ALA A 290 -9.10 -11.99 7.19
C ALA A 290 -9.11 -10.79 6.21
N SER A 291 -9.66 -10.98 5.03
CA SER A 291 -9.82 -9.93 4.02
C SER A 291 -10.75 -8.80 4.50
N ARG A 292 -11.93 -9.16 5.06
CA ARG A 292 -12.87 -8.15 5.58
C ARG A 292 -12.28 -7.38 6.78
N ASP A 293 -11.49 -8.02 7.63
CA ASP A 293 -10.75 -7.36 8.71
C ASP A 293 -9.83 -6.28 8.17
N PHE A 294 -9.00 -6.59 7.15
CA PHE A 294 -8.16 -5.61 6.48
C PHE A 294 -8.97 -4.48 5.83
N GLN A 295 -10.03 -4.80 5.11
CA GLN A 295 -10.85 -3.81 4.41
C GLN A 295 -11.56 -2.84 5.38
N ARG A 296 -12.13 -3.33 6.49
CA ARG A 296 -12.76 -2.51 7.53
C ARG A 296 -11.75 -1.60 8.21
N TRP A 297 -10.60 -2.18 8.63
CA TRP A 297 -9.50 -1.41 9.22
C TRP A 297 -9.00 -0.33 8.27
N ALA A 298 -8.77 -0.67 6.98
CA ALA A 298 -8.27 0.26 5.99
C ALA A 298 -9.22 1.45 5.81
N ARG A 299 -10.52 1.21 5.62
CA ARG A 299 -11.52 2.29 5.48
C ARG A 299 -11.50 3.25 6.67
N LYS A 300 -11.42 2.71 7.88
CA LYS A 300 -11.58 3.50 9.11
C LYS A 300 -10.30 4.22 9.56
N TYR A 301 -9.13 3.62 9.36
CA TYR A 301 -7.91 4.10 10.00
C TYR A 301 -6.76 4.43 9.06
N GLN A 302 -6.75 3.88 7.84
CA GLN A 302 -5.55 3.91 7.00
C GLN A 302 -5.70 4.72 5.72
N LEU A 303 -6.83 4.60 5.04
CA LEU A 303 -7.05 5.30 3.77
C LEU A 303 -7.28 6.80 4.00
N LYS A 304 -6.65 7.63 3.17
CA LYS A 304 -7.03 9.04 3.09
C LYS A 304 -8.52 9.14 2.74
N ASP A 305 -9.27 9.86 3.56
CA ASP A 305 -10.71 10.03 3.38
C ASP A 305 -11.47 8.68 3.22
N GLY A 306 -11.08 7.66 4.01
CA GLY A 306 -11.61 6.31 3.91
C GLY A 306 -13.12 6.21 4.14
N GLU A 307 -13.72 7.13 4.88
CA GLU A 307 -15.16 7.20 5.14
C GLU A 307 -15.93 8.12 4.19
N LYS A 308 -15.23 8.89 3.31
CA LYS A 308 -15.88 9.79 2.34
C LYS A 308 -16.25 9.04 1.06
N SER A 309 -17.25 9.54 0.34
CA SER A 309 -17.61 9.04 -1.00
C SER A 309 -16.50 9.25 -2.02
N ARG A 310 -16.58 8.57 -3.14
CA ARG A 310 -15.65 8.67 -4.27
C ARG A 310 -16.35 9.25 -5.49
N MET A 311 -15.64 10.12 -6.21
CA MET A 311 -16.15 10.71 -7.46
C MET A 311 -16.04 9.71 -8.61
N THR A 312 -17.10 9.58 -9.40
CA THR A 312 -17.03 8.95 -10.71
C THR A 312 -16.35 9.90 -11.70
N LEU A 313 -15.67 9.36 -12.72
CA LEU A 313 -14.92 10.21 -13.65
C LEU A 313 -14.97 9.73 -15.11
N LEU A 314 -14.66 10.65 -16.03
CA LEU A 314 -14.27 10.36 -17.40
C LEU A 314 -12.85 10.87 -17.62
N ASN A 315 -11.93 9.97 -17.98
CA ASN A 315 -10.56 10.24 -18.35
C ASN A 315 -10.45 10.33 -19.88
N ASN A 316 -9.50 11.10 -20.40
CA ASN A 316 -9.29 11.24 -21.85
C ASN A 316 -8.17 10.35 -22.39
N TRP A 317 -7.41 9.62 -21.58
CA TRP A 317 -6.19 8.93 -22.04
C TRP A 317 -6.46 8.01 -23.23
N GLU A 318 -7.31 7.01 -23.08
CA GLU A 318 -7.62 6.08 -24.17
C GLU A 318 -8.51 6.70 -25.26
N ALA A 319 -9.19 7.79 -24.97
CA ALA A 319 -9.99 8.50 -25.95
C ALA A 319 -9.11 9.30 -26.96
N THR A 320 -7.97 9.84 -26.51
CA THR A 320 -7.17 10.76 -27.33
C THR A 320 -5.68 10.48 -27.35
N TYR A 321 -5.16 9.81 -26.33
CA TYR A 321 -3.73 9.76 -26.05
C TYR A 321 -3.13 11.16 -26.05
N PHE A 322 -2.04 11.40 -26.79
CA PHE A 322 -1.41 12.72 -26.94
C PHE A 322 -2.08 13.64 -27.97
N ASP A 323 -3.06 13.14 -28.76
CA ASP A 323 -3.72 13.91 -29.82
C ASP A 323 -4.99 14.62 -29.31
N PHE A 324 -4.80 15.72 -28.60
CA PHE A 324 -5.91 16.58 -28.14
C PHE A 324 -5.57 18.06 -28.27
N ASN A 325 -6.61 18.87 -28.21
CA ASN A 325 -6.60 20.32 -28.08
C ASN A 325 -7.78 20.75 -27.18
N GLU A 326 -7.90 22.04 -26.89
CA GLU A 326 -8.97 22.57 -26.03
C GLU A 326 -10.36 22.15 -26.47
N ASP A 327 -10.66 22.25 -27.77
CA ASP A 327 -12.01 21.95 -28.30
C ASP A 327 -12.38 20.47 -28.14
N LYS A 328 -11.42 19.56 -28.43
CA LYS A 328 -11.63 18.12 -28.19
C LYS A 328 -11.91 17.84 -26.70
N LEU A 329 -11.13 18.47 -25.80
CA LEU A 329 -11.32 18.25 -24.34
C LEU A 329 -12.65 18.82 -23.85
N VAL A 330 -13.09 19.97 -24.34
CA VAL A 330 -14.40 20.53 -24.00
C VAL A 330 -15.54 19.63 -24.49
N ASN A 331 -15.42 19.04 -25.69
CA ASN A 331 -16.39 18.06 -26.16
C ASN A 331 -16.46 16.82 -25.27
N ILE A 332 -15.32 16.31 -24.79
CA ILE A 332 -15.27 15.18 -23.84
C ILE A 332 -15.90 15.57 -22.48
N MET A 333 -15.77 16.83 -22.06
CA MET A 333 -16.48 17.30 -20.85
C MET A 333 -18.01 17.29 -21.05
N ASP A 334 -18.51 17.62 -22.25
CA ASP A 334 -19.94 17.48 -22.59
C ASP A 334 -20.39 16.02 -22.50
N GLU A 335 -19.55 15.06 -22.96
CA GLU A 335 -19.80 13.64 -22.80
C GLU A 335 -19.82 13.20 -21.33
N ALA A 336 -18.89 13.72 -20.49
CA ALA A 336 -18.86 13.46 -19.05
C ALA A 336 -20.16 13.91 -18.37
N VAL A 337 -20.67 15.09 -18.73
CA VAL A 337 -21.97 15.59 -18.24
C VAL A 337 -23.11 14.69 -18.69
N ALA A 338 -23.12 14.29 -19.96
CA ALA A 338 -24.17 13.44 -20.51
C ALA A 338 -24.23 12.06 -19.84
N LEU A 339 -23.07 11.49 -19.47
CA LEU A 339 -22.94 10.27 -18.67
C LEU A 339 -23.41 10.45 -17.22
N GLY A 340 -23.32 11.67 -16.69
CA GLY A 340 -23.62 11.97 -15.30
C GLY A 340 -22.49 11.66 -14.33
N VAL A 341 -21.21 11.60 -14.79
CA VAL A 341 -20.05 11.47 -13.91
C VAL A 341 -19.73 12.79 -13.22
N ASP A 342 -18.97 12.71 -12.11
CA ASP A 342 -18.71 13.88 -11.24
C ASP A 342 -17.53 14.73 -11.72
N MET A 343 -16.61 14.14 -12.52
CA MET A 343 -15.34 14.74 -12.85
C MET A 343 -14.86 14.38 -14.25
N PHE A 344 -14.21 15.32 -14.92
CA PHE A 344 -13.33 15.08 -16.06
C PHE A 344 -11.88 15.09 -15.58
N LEU A 345 -11.09 14.08 -15.96
CA LEU A 345 -9.66 13.95 -15.66
C LEU A 345 -8.83 14.09 -16.94
N LEU A 346 -8.04 15.17 -17.01
CA LEU A 346 -7.06 15.38 -18.08
C LEU A 346 -5.79 14.58 -17.76
N ASP A 347 -5.48 13.59 -18.61
CA ASP A 347 -4.33 12.72 -18.48
C ASP A 347 -3.06 13.31 -19.12
N ASP A 348 -2.02 12.50 -19.37
CA ASP A 348 -0.69 12.89 -19.89
C ASP A 348 -0.78 13.68 -21.22
N GLY A 349 0.15 14.61 -21.43
CA GLY A 349 0.31 15.32 -22.69
C GLY A 349 -0.06 16.81 -22.70
N TRP A 350 -0.41 17.41 -21.57
CA TRP A 350 -0.88 18.80 -21.44
C TRP A 350 0.23 19.85 -21.27
N PHE A 351 1.48 19.45 -21.07
CA PHE A 351 2.57 20.29 -20.57
C PHE A 351 3.78 20.38 -21.53
N ALA A 352 4.75 21.22 -21.16
CA ALA A 352 6.00 21.55 -21.81
C ALA A 352 5.84 22.40 -23.10
N ASN A 353 6.70 23.43 -23.23
CA ASN A 353 6.68 24.34 -24.37
C ASN A 353 7.91 24.18 -25.29
N LYS A 354 9.12 24.09 -24.73
CA LYS A 354 10.32 23.85 -25.53
C LYS A 354 10.34 22.46 -26.19
N TYR A 355 9.90 21.47 -25.42
CA TYR A 355 9.77 20.08 -25.84
C TYR A 355 8.34 19.59 -25.58
N PRO A 356 7.34 20.02 -26.40
CA PRO A 356 5.93 19.74 -26.11
C PRO A 356 5.66 18.25 -25.92
N ARG A 357 4.91 17.90 -24.86
CA ARG A 357 4.57 16.52 -24.52
C ARG A 357 3.61 15.93 -25.56
N SER A 358 4.15 15.49 -26.69
CA SER A 358 3.42 14.84 -27.78
C SER A 358 3.74 13.34 -27.90
N SER A 359 4.62 12.85 -27.05
CA SER A 359 4.98 11.44 -26.86
C SER A 359 5.66 11.28 -25.50
N ASP A 360 5.94 10.03 -25.09
CA ASP A 360 6.66 9.72 -23.86
C ASP A 360 8.19 9.96 -23.91
N HIS A 361 8.72 10.43 -25.05
CA HIS A 361 10.14 10.69 -25.25
C HIS A 361 10.61 12.07 -24.79
N GLN A 362 9.71 12.98 -24.46
CA GLN A 362 10.07 14.39 -24.19
C GLN A 362 9.06 15.10 -23.28
N GLY A 363 9.51 16.21 -22.70
CA GLY A 363 8.69 17.18 -21.97
C GLY A 363 8.51 16.87 -20.49
N LEU A 364 8.68 15.62 -20.06
CA LEU A 364 8.50 15.25 -18.65
C LEU A 364 9.51 15.98 -17.76
N GLY A 365 9.02 16.69 -16.77
CA GLY A 365 9.78 17.61 -15.91
C GLY A 365 9.42 19.08 -16.09
N ASP A 366 8.79 19.47 -17.21
CA ASP A 366 8.45 20.84 -17.53
C ASP A 366 6.94 21.06 -17.38
N TRP A 367 6.49 21.38 -16.17
CA TRP A 367 5.07 21.37 -15.75
C TRP A 367 4.34 22.69 -16.08
N GLU A 368 4.61 23.29 -17.22
CA GLU A 368 3.86 24.41 -17.76
C GLU A 368 2.94 23.93 -18.88
N GLU A 369 1.71 24.42 -18.92
CA GLU A 369 0.75 24.06 -19.97
C GLU A 369 1.30 24.37 -21.37
N THR A 370 1.20 23.42 -22.28
CA THR A 370 1.70 23.61 -23.66
C THR A 370 0.75 24.48 -24.48
N VAL A 371 1.23 25.65 -24.89
CA VAL A 371 0.44 26.64 -25.66
C VAL A 371 -0.03 26.10 -27.02
N THR A 372 0.63 25.09 -27.56
CA THR A 372 0.26 24.50 -28.86
C THR A 372 -1.06 23.71 -28.78
N LYS A 373 -1.37 23.08 -27.65
CA LYS A 373 -2.62 22.33 -27.42
C LYS A 373 -3.63 23.13 -26.62
N LEU A 374 -3.14 23.93 -25.67
CA LEU A 374 -3.93 24.65 -24.68
C LEU A 374 -3.59 26.16 -24.73
N PRO A 375 -3.94 26.85 -25.82
CA PRO A 375 -3.58 28.28 -25.99
C PRO A 375 -4.18 29.19 -24.92
N ASN A 376 -5.31 28.81 -24.29
CA ASN A 376 -5.92 29.55 -23.19
C ASN A 376 -5.61 28.96 -21.81
N GLY A 377 -4.75 27.92 -21.74
CA GLY A 377 -4.24 27.30 -20.52
C GLY A 377 -5.24 26.42 -19.77
N ILE A 378 -4.74 25.80 -18.70
CA ILE A 378 -5.55 24.94 -17.78
C ILE A 378 -6.71 25.71 -17.17
N GLY A 379 -6.55 27.01 -16.88
CA GLY A 379 -7.60 27.84 -16.28
C GLY A 379 -8.89 27.88 -17.09
N LYS A 380 -8.82 27.85 -18.44
CA LYS A 380 -9.99 27.73 -19.31
C LYS A 380 -10.69 26.37 -19.08
N LEU A 381 -9.95 25.26 -19.06
CA LEU A 381 -10.52 23.92 -18.88
C LEU A 381 -11.18 23.78 -17.51
N VAL A 382 -10.56 24.30 -16.45
CA VAL A 382 -11.15 24.36 -15.12
C VAL A 382 -12.48 25.13 -15.13
N LYS A 383 -12.51 26.27 -15.83
CA LYS A 383 -13.75 27.06 -15.96
C LYS A 383 -14.83 26.31 -16.74
N GLU A 384 -14.47 25.70 -17.88
CA GLU A 384 -15.40 24.91 -18.71
C GLU A 384 -16.03 23.74 -17.94
N ALA A 385 -15.21 23.03 -17.11
CA ALA A 385 -15.72 21.98 -16.22
C ALA A 385 -16.68 22.54 -15.16
N THR A 386 -16.29 23.65 -14.51
CA THR A 386 -17.09 24.31 -13.48
C THR A 386 -18.43 24.81 -14.02
N ASP A 387 -18.44 25.47 -15.19
CA ASP A 387 -19.63 25.97 -15.84
C ASP A 387 -20.62 24.84 -16.19
N ARG A 388 -20.13 23.62 -16.41
CA ARG A 388 -20.90 22.39 -16.64
C ARG A 388 -21.32 21.65 -15.38
N GLY A 389 -20.90 22.12 -14.21
CA GLY A 389 -21.23 21.51 -12.93
C GLY A 389 -20.44 20.23 -12.59
N ILE A 390 -19.34 19.96 -13.29
CA ILE A 390 -18.41 18.85 -12.99
C ILE A 390 -17.09 19.36 -12.42
N LYS A 391 -16.32 18.46 -11.79
CA LYS A 391 -14.97 18.76 -11.29
C LYS A 391 -13.93 18.57 -12.38
N PHE A 392 -12.76 19.18 -12.18
CA PHE A 392 -11.60 19.03 -13.07
C PHE A 392 -10.45 18.36 -12.30
N GLY A 393 -9.93 17.27 -12.85
CA GLY A 393 -8.73 16.57 -12.37
C GLY A 393 -7.57 16.66 -13.36
N LEU A 394 -6.35 16.46 -12.88
CA LEU A 394 -5.13 16.59 -13.68
C LEU A 394 -4.14 15.47 -13.36
N TRP A 395 -3.53 14.87 -14.40
CA TRP A 395 -2.44 13.91 -14.30
C TRP A 395 -1.09 14.62 -14.10
N ILE A 396 -0.25 14.06 -13.24
CA ILE A 396 1.14 14.48 -13.03
C ILE A 396 2.05 13.25 -12.80
N GLU A 397 3.33 13.38 -13.19
CA GLU A 397 4.38 12.39 -12.90
C GLU A 397 5.66 13.12 -12.40
N PRO A 398 5.59 13.76 -11.23
CA PRO A 398 6.57 14.77 -10.85
C PRO A 398 7.89 14.20 -10.31
N GLU A 399 8.00 12.90 -10.13
CA GLU A 399 9.23 12.20 -9.72
C GLU A 399 10.12 11.81 -10.91
N MET A 400 9.65 12.01 -12.14
CA MET A 400 10.31 11.56 -13.37
C MET A 400 10.68 12.74 -14.28
N VAL A 401 11.68 12.50 -15.11
CA VAL A 401 12.16 13.49 -16.07
C VAL A 401 12.60 12.82 -17.38
N ASN A 402 12.33 13.46 -18.52
CA ASN A 402 12.91 13.04 -19.79
C ASN A 402 14.27 13.73 -20.04
N PRO A 403 15.20 13.10 -20.77
CA PRO A 403 16.40 13.75 -21.26
C PRO A 403 16.10 15.01 -22.10
N LYS A 404 15.01 14.98 -22.87
CA LYS A 404 14.50 16.15 -23.61
C LYS A 404 13.50 16.90 -22.74
N SER A 405 14.02 17.70 -21.78
CA SER A 405 13.27 18.64 -20.95
C SER A 405 14.17 19.81 -20.56
N GLU A 406 13.59 20.97 -20.31
CA GLU A 406 14.32 22.12 -19.78
C GLU A 406 14.83 21.87 -18.36
N LEU A 407 14.08 21.09 -17.58
CA LEU A 407 14.51 20.68 -16.24
C LEU A 407 15.83 19.92 -16.29
N TYR A 408 15.96 18.91 -17.15
CA TYR A 408 17.18 18.13 -17.27
C TYR A 408 18.35 18.95 -17.81
N GLU A 409 18.11 19.86 -18.77
CA GLU A 409 19.15 20.77 -19.26
C GLU A 409 19.74 21.65 -18.14
N LYS A 410 18.88 22.10 -17.20
CA LYS A 410 19.26 23.00 -16.10
C LYS A 410 19.85 22.25 -14.90
N HIS A 411 19.38 21.03 -14.63
CA HIS A 411 19.60 20.31 -13.38
C HIS A 411 19.92 18.82 -13.60
N LYS A 412 20.99 18.53 -14.33
CA LYS A 412 21.48 17.14 -14.51
C LYS A 412 21.88 16.48 -13.19
N ASP A 413 22.31 17.28 -12.21
CA ASP A 413 22.66 16.86 -10.86
C ASP A 413 21.45 16.49 -9.98
N TRP A 414 20.21 16.64 -10.47
CA TRP A 414 19.00 16.26 -9.78
C TRP A 414 18.50 14.85 -10.12
N VAL A 415 19.19 14.17 -11.00
CA VAL A 415 18.81 12.84 -11.50
C VAL A 415 19.65 11.76 -10.83
N ILE A 416 19.02 10.65 -10.47
CA ILE A 416 19.71 9.44 -10.05
C ILE A 416 20.40 8.82 -11.25
N HIS A 417 21.75 8.91 -11.33
CA HIS A 417 22.54 8.40 -12.44
C HIS A 417 23.99 8.11 -12.06
N LEU A 418 24.60 7.14 -12.70
CA LEU A 418 26.01 6.78 -12.49
C LEU A 418 26.92 7.78 -13.20
N PRO A 419 27.92 8.37 -12.53
CA PRO A 419 28.75 9.43 -13.10
C PRO A 419 29.72 8.97 -14.20
N ASN A 420 29.99 7.66 -14.31
CA ASN A 420 30.99 7.06 -15.20
C ASN A 420 30.41 5.98 -16.14
N ARG A 421 29.12 5.98 -16.33
CA ARG A 421 28.39 5.05 -17.21
C ARG A 421 27.41 5.82 -18.07
N ASP A 422 27.04 5.22 -19.21
CA ASP A 422 25.92 5.71 -20.01
C ASP A 422 24.62 5.58 -19.21
N GLU A 423 23.74 6.56 -19.38
CA GLU A 423 22.43 6.57 -18.73
C GLU A 423 21.55 5.48 -19.32
N TYR A 424 20.91 4.70 -18.45
CA TYR A 424 19.89 3.74 -18.84
C TYR A 424 18.49 4.34 -18.55
N TYR A 425 17.65 4.34 -19.57
CA TYR A 425 16.30 4.86 -19.49
C TYR A 425 15.29 3.73 -19.48
N PHE A 426 14.44 3.69 -18.46
CA PHE A 426 13.23 2.87 -18.46
C PHE A 426 12.09 3.76 -18.97
N ARG A 427 11.37 3.33 -20.03
CA ARG A 427 10.29 4.10 -20.66
C ARG A 427 10.72 5.54 -21.03
N ASN A 428 11.94 5.72 -21.55
CA ASN A 428 12.51 7.03 -21.92
C ASN A 428 12.64 8.04 -20.77
N GLN A 429 12.60 7.58 -19.52
CA GLN A 429 12.58 8.40 -18.30
C GLN A 429 13.79 8.13 -17.41
N MET A 430 14.07 9.10 -16.57
CA MET A 430 14.97 9.01 -15.43
C MET A 430 14.23 9.42 -14.16
N VAL A 431 14.74 8.96 -13.03
CA VAL A 431 14.16 9.24 -11.70
C VAL A 431 14.86 10.44 -11.09
N LEU A 432 14.10 11.43 -10.64
CA LEU A 432 14.60 12.56 -9.87
C LEU A 432 15.03 12.13 -8.47
N ASP A 433 16.14 12.67 -7.99
CA ASP A 433 16.75 12.28 -6.71
C ASP A 433 16.04 12.89 -5.50
N LEU A 434 14.99 12.23 -5.00
CA LEU A 434 14.26 12.66 -3.80
C LEU A 434 15.07 12.57 -2.50
N THR A 435 16.31 12.06 -2.51
CA THR A 435 17.22 12.22 -1.36
C THR A 435 17.69 13.66 -1.20
N ASN A 436 17.61 14.46 -2.28
CA ASN A 436 18.00 15.87 -2.32
C ASN A 436 16.83 16.78 -1.94
N PRO A 437 16.93 17.57 -0.85
CA PRO A 437 15.87 18.50 -0.44
C PRO A 437 15.43 19.50 -1.53
N LYS A 438 16.34 19.93 -2.42
CA LYS A 438 15.98 20.82 -3.53
C LYS A 438 15.06 20.15 -4.54
N VAL A 439 15.24 18.84 -4.76
CA VAL A 439 14.36 18.06 -5.61
C VAL A 439 13.01 17.84 -4.93
N GLN A 440 13.01 17.60 -3.60
CA GLN A 440 11.76 17.55 -2.84
C GLN A 440 10.98 18.87 -2.95
N ASP A 441 11.66 20.02 -2.85
CA ASP A 441 11.05 21.35 -3.00
C ASP A 441 10.46 21.53 -4.41
N TYR A 442 11.17 21.06 -5.44
CA TYR A 442 10.70 21.10 -6.81
C TYR A 442 9.43 20.24 -6.99
N VAL A 443 9.46 18.96 -6.55
CA VAL A 443 8.31 18.05 -6.68
C VAL A 443 7.09 18.56 -5.90
N TYR A 444 7.28 19.05 -4.69
CA TYR A 444 6.24 19.76 -3.94
C TYR A 444 5.70 20.97 -4.72
N GLY A 445 6.61 21.75 -5.30
CA GLY A 445 6.29 22.95 -6.08
C GLY A 445 5.44 22.65 -7.32
N VAL A 446 5.52 21.48 -7.91
CA VAL A 446 4.66 21.09 -9.04
C VAL A 446 3.19 21.16 -8.64
N VAL A 447 2.83 20.49 -7.53
CA VAL A 447 1.44 20.54 -7.02
C VAL A 447 1.08 21.94 -6.52
N ASP A 448 1.95 22.56 -5.73
CA ASP A 448 1.69 23.85 -5.11
C ASP A 448 1.47 24.98 -6.13
N ASN A 449 2.27 25.02 -7.17
CA ASN A 449 2.14 26.01 -8.26
C ASN A 449 0.85 25.80 -9.05
N LEU A 450 0.50 24.54 -9.38
CA LEU A 450 -0.74 24.22 -10.10
C LEU A 450 -1.97 24.60 -9.26
N MET A 451 -2.00 24.24 -7.98
CA MET A 451 -3.09 24.59 -7.08
C MET A 451 -3.21 26.09 -6.82
N THR A 452 -2.08 26.80 -6.76
CA THR A 452 -2.07 28.27 -6.57
C THR A 452 -2.54 28.99 -7.81
N LYS A 453 -2.06 28.57 -8.99
CA LYS A 453 -2.41 29.16 -10.28
C LYS A 453 -3.85 28.82 -10.70
N TYR A 454 -4.30 27.60 -10.38
CA TYR A 454 -5.59 27.05 -10.79
C TYR A 454 -6.34 26.42 -9.59
N PRO A 455 -6.89 27.22 -8.68
CA PRO A 455 -7.51 26.73 -7.43
C PRO A 455 -8.76 25.86 -7.64
N GLY A 456 -9.28 25.78 -8.86
CA GLY A 456 -10.40 24.92 -9.23
C GLY A 456 -9.99 23.50 -9.62
N ILE A 457 -8.68 23.15 -9.63
CA ILE A 457 -8.24 21.74 -9.74
C ILE A 457 -8.72 21.00 -8.49
N ALA A 458 -9.48 19.93 -8.68
CA ALA A 458 -10.14 19.20 -7.60
C ALA A 458 -9.54 17.81 -7.35
N TYR A 459 -8.56 17.38 -8.17
CA TYR A 459 -8.03 16.03 -8.11
C TYR A 459 -6.71 15.90 -8.88
N PHE A 460 -5.79 15.05 -8.39
CA PHE A 460 -4.61 14.65 -9.15
C PHE A 460 -4.55 13.14 -9.33
N LYS A 461 -4.13 12.69 -10.53
CA LYS A 461 -3.59 11.36 -10.78
C LYS A 461 -2.07 11.48 -10.77
N TRP A 462 -1.44 10.93 -9.75
CA TRP A 462 0.01 10.96 -9.56
C TRP A 462 0.61 9.65 -10.04
N ASP A 463 1.40 9.73 -11.10
CA ASP A 463 2.05 8.58 -11.72
C ASP A 463 3.54 8.47 -11.36
N CYS A 464 4.12 7.26 -11.58
CA CYS A 464 5.53 6.97 -11.37
C CYS A 464 5.91 5.74 -12.20
N ASN A 465 6.36 5.96 -13.43
CA ASN A 465 6.47 4.88 -14.42
C ASN A 465 7.86 4.25 -14.55
N SER A 466 8.89 4.80 -13.90
CA SER A 466 10.24 4.25 -13.99
C SER A 466 10.74 3.74 -12.64
N PRO A 467 11.30 2.52 -12.58
CA PRO A 467 12.10 2.09 -11.45
C PRO A 467 13.45 2.83 -11.42
N ILE A 468 14.15 2.76 -10.28
CA ILE A 468 15.53 3.26 -10.18
C ILE A 468 16.46 2.27 -10.87
N THR A 469 16.99 2.64 -12.04
CA THR A 469 17.84 1.79 -12.88
C THR A 469 19.32 2.17 -12.86
N ASN A 470 19.64 3.43 -12.50
CA ASN A 470 21.00 3.94 -12.38
C ASN A 470 21.27 4.28 -10.92
N ILE A 471 21.80 3.34 -10.15
CA ILE A 471 21.79 3.38 -8.68
C ILE A 471 22.95 4.23 -8.15
N TYR A 472 22.84 5.56 -8.27
CA TYR A 472 23.76 6.52 -7.66
C TYR A 472 23.09 7.89 -7.51
N SER A 473 23.11 8.42 -6.29
CA SER A 473 22.66 9.77 -5.96
C SER A 473 23.84 10.74 -5.96
N PRO A 474 23.86 11.77 -6.82
CA PRO A 474 24.88 12.83 -6.74
C PRO A 474 24.85 13.57 -5.39
N TYR A 475 23.73 13.62 -4.71
CA TYR A 475 23.54 14.27 -3.42
C TYR A 475 24.13 13.49 -2.25
N LEU A 476 23.96 12.17 -2.21
CA LEU A 476 24.37 11.30 -1.09
C LEU A 476 25.87 11.08 -0.96
N LYS A 477 26.64 11.37 -2.01
CA LYS A 477 28.11 11.25 -2.02
C LYS A 477 28.61 9.87 -1.60
N ASP A 478 29.19 9.75 -0.41
CA ASP A 478 29.71 8.50 0.17
C ASP A 478 28.65 7.63 0.86
N GLN A 479 27.42 8.15 1.04
CA GLN A 479 26.31 7.43 1.68
C GLN A 479 25.38 6.75 0.65
N GLN A 480 25.92 6.17 -0.42
CA GLN A 480 25.12 5.62 -1.52
C GLN A 480 24.17 4.49 -1.09
N SER A 481 24.52 3.71 -0.07
CA SER A 481 23.66 2.66 0.47
C SER A 481 22.38 3.18 1.16
N HIS A 482 22.29 4.49 1.41
CA HIS A 482 21.07 5.11 1.92
C HIS A 482 20.02 5.40 0.82
N LEU A 483 20.39 5.32 -0.46
CA LEU A 483 19.57 5.79 -1.58
C LEU A 483 18.12 5.28 -1.54
N TYR A 484 17.93 3.98 -1.44
CA TYR A 484 16.58 3.39 -1.47
C TYR A 484 15.71 3.78 -0.28
N ILE A 485 16.32 4.00 0.88
CA ILE A 485 15.60 4.40 2.10
C ILE A 485 15.29 5.89 2.08
N GLU A 486 16.30 6.72 1.81
CA GLU A 486 16.14 8.18 1.83
C GLU A 486 15.30 8.70 0.66
N TYR A 487 15.27 8.00 -0.49
CA TYR A 487 14.33 8.30 -1.56
C TYR A 487 12.86 8.23 -1.09
N VAL A 488 12.50 7.14 -0.41
CA VAL A 488 11.13 6.94 0.09
C VAL A 488 10.80 7.94 1.19
N ARG A 489 11.74 8.21 2.11
CA ARG A 489 11.57 9.25 3.14
C ARG A 489 11.38 10.64 2.52
N GLY A 490 12.12 10.94 1.45
CA GLY A 490 11.96 12.16 0.66
C GLY A 490 10.59 12.27 0.01
N LEU A 491 10.09 11.17 -0.56
CA LEU A 491 8.72 11.10 -1.09
C LEU A 491 7.67 11.39 0.00
N TYR A 492 7.80 10.75 1.16
CA TYR A 492 6.86 11.00 2.27
C TYR A 492 6.91 12.44 2.78
N ASN A 493 8.09 13.05 2.81
CA ASN A 493 8.20 14.48 3.16
C ASN A 493 7.43 15.37 2.18
N VAL A 494 7.53 15.10 0.89
CA VAL A 494 6.77 15.84 -0.14
C VAL A 494 5.24 15.63 0.05
N LEU A 495 4.82 14.37 0.19
CA LEU A 495 3.40 14.03 0.33
C LEU A 495 2.79 14.59 1.62
N GLU A 496 3.55 14.57 2.73
CA GLU A 496 3.10 15.15 4.00
C GLU A 496 2.91 16.68 3.89
N ARG A 497 3.84 17.38 3.23
CA ARG A 497 3.73 18.84 2.98
C ARG A 497 2.50 19.15 2.12
N ILE A 498 2.22 18.34 1.09
CA ILE A 498 1.01 18.48 0.27
C ILE A 498 -0.23 18.28 1.12
N LYS A 499 -0.29 17.21 1.92
CA LYS A 499 -1.41 16.89 2.79
C LYS A 499 -1.69 18.01 3.82
N GLN A 500 -0.65 18.59 4.40
CA GLN A 500 -0.78 19.68 5.37
C GLN A 500 -1.34 20.94 4.73
N LYS A 501 -0.90 21.30 3.52
CA LYS A 501 -1.39 22.51 2.83
C LYS A 501 -2.73 22.30 2.14
N TYR A 502 -2.97 21.11 1.59
CA TYR A 502 -4.18 20.74 0.84
C TYR A 502 -4.86 19.50 1.43
N PRO A 503 -5.35 19.54 2.68
CA PRO A 503 -5.86 18.36 3.39
C PRO A 503 -7.05 17.69 2.70
N ASN A 504 -7.83 18.45 1.95
CA ASN A 504 -9.03 17.98 1.25
C ASN A 504 -8.81 17.62 -0.23
N LEU A 505 -7.57 17.64 -0.71
CA LEU A 505 -7.25 17.29 -2.09
C LEU A 505 -7.19 15.75 -2.24
N PRO A 506 -8.13 15.13 -2.96
CA PRO A 506 -8.05 13.71 -3.29
C PRO A 506 -7.01 13.49 -4.39
N MET A 507 -6.29 12.37 -4.28
CA MET A 507 -5.30 11.97 -5.28
C MET A 507 -5.41 10.47 -5.54
N MET A 508 -5.20 10.06 -6.81
CA MET A 508 -5.04 8.67 -7.23
C MET A 508 -3.55 8.34 -7.33
N LEU A 509 -3.14 7.26 -6.70
CA LEU A 509 -1.81 6.68 -6.85
C LEU A 509 -1.76 5.83 -8.11
N CYS A 510 -0.82 6.13 -9.01
CA CYS A 510 -0.54 5.34 -10.19
C CYS A 510 0.97 5.04 -10.27
N SER A 511 1.33 3.95 -10.92
CA SER A 511 2.71 3.60 -11.26
C SER A 511 2.70 2.67 -12.48
N GLY A 512 2.21 3.17 -13.63
CA GLY A 512 1.90 2.33 -14.78
C GLY A 512 1.01 1.17 -14.36
N GLY A 513 -0.14 1.47 -13.76
CA GLY A 513 -0.95 0.50 -13.01
C GLY A 513 -0.52 0.37 -11.57
N GLY A 514 -0.57 -0.85 -11.03
CA GLY A 514 -0.27 -1.19 -9.63
C GLY A 514 1.21 -1.36 -9.30
N GLY A 515 2.12 -0.78 -10.08
CA GLY A 515 3.56 -0.88 -9.85
C GLY A 515 4.06 -0.26 -8.54
N ARG A 516 3.17 0.45 -7.82
CA ARG A 516 3.42 1.02 -6.50
C ARG A 516 2.08 1.14 -5.75
N CYS A 517 1.81 0.19 -4.86
CA CYS A 517 0.58 0.16 -4.07
C CYS A 517 0.85 -0.44 -2.70
N ASP A 518 0.78 0.37 -1.67
CA ASP A 518 0.96 -0.01 -0.27
C ASP A 518 0.16 0.89 0.67
N TYR A 519 0.01 0.47 1.91
CA TYR A 519 -0.80 1.19 2.88
C TYR A 519 -0.15 2.47 3.44
N GLU A 520 1.17 2.66 3.33
CA GLU A 520 1.78 3.94 3.72
C GLU A 520 1.46 5.02 2.69
N ALA A 521 1.56 4.70 1.39
CA ALA A 521 1.13 5.62 0.33
C ALA A 521 -0.35 6.01 0.46
N LEU A 522 -1.22 5.05 0.80
CA LEU A 522 -2.66 5.30 0.92
C LEU A 522 -3.08 6.18 2.13
N LYS A 523 -2.14 6.58 2.99
CA LYS A 523 -2.35 7.70 3.94
C LYS A 523 -2.44 9.06 3.25
N TYR A 524 -1.97 9.15 2.00
CA TYR A 524 -1.91 10.37 1.18
C TYR A 524 -2.82 10.33 -0.04
N PHE A 525 -3.12 9.11 -0.53
CA PHE A 525 -3.93 8.87 -1.72
C PHE A 525 -5.29 8.26 -1.33
N THR A 526 -6.35 8.74 -1.99
CA THR A 526 -7.72 8.26 -1.74
C THR A 526 -7.99 6.90 -2.39
N GLU A 527 -7.30 6.63 -3.49
CA GLU A 527 -7.36 5.39 -4.25
C GLU A 527 -6.08 5.18 -5.07
N PHE A 528 -5.97 3.98 -5.66
CA PHE A 528 -4.91 3.65 -6.62
C PHE A 528 -5.46 3.10 -7.93
N TRP A 529 -4.65 3.16 -8.99
CA TRP A 529 -4.89 2.57 -10.28
C TRP A 529 -4.34 1.14 -10.30
N PRO A 530 -5.18 0.07 -10.26
CA PRO A 530 -4.71 -1.30 -10.12
C PRO A 530 -3.90 -1.82 -11.30
N SER A 531 -4.27 -1.43 -12.53
CA SER A 531 -3.61 -1.88 -13.76
C SER A 531 -3.95 -0.99 -14.94
N ASP A 532 -2.99 -0.81 -15.84
CA ASP A 532 -3.23 -0.24 -17.17
C ASP A 532 -4.00 -1.21 -18.08
N ASN A 533 -4.03 -2.52 -17.73
CA ASN A 533 -4.88 -3.47 -18.41
C ASN A 533 -6.33 -3.28 -17.96
N THR A 534 -7.15 -2.77 -18.87
CA THR A 534 -8.57 -2.47 -18.64
C THR A 534 -9.50 -3.44 -19.36
N ASP A 535 -8.97 -4.52 -19.97
CA ASP A 535 -9.80 -5.63 -20.43
C ASP A 535 -10.63 -6.17 -19.26
N ALA A 536 -11.95 -6.22 -19.43
CA ALA A 536 -12.86 -6.52 -18.33
C ALA A 536 -12.70 -7.95 -17.79
N VAL A 537 -12.27 -8.92 -18.60
CA VAL A 537 -12.00 -10.28 -18.10
C VAL A 537 -10.74 -10.28 -17.24
N GLU A 538 -9.65 -9.64 -17.72
CA GLU A 538 -8.41 -9.50 -16.93
C GLU A 538 -8.64 -8.73 -15.63
N ARG A 539 -9.47 -7.69 -15.66
CA ARG A 539 -9.81 -6.90 -14.46
C ARG A 539 -10.58 -7.70 -13.42
N ILE A 540 -11.33 -8.74 -13.79
CA ILE A 540 -11.93 -9.65 -12.80
C ILE A 540 -10.83 -10.29 -11.95
N PHE A 541 -9.74 -10.80 -12.56
CA PHE A 541 -8.62 -11.43 -11.85
C PHE A 541 -7.81 -10.42 -11.05
N ILE A 542 -7.51 -9.27 -11.64
CA ILE A 542 -6.73 -8.20 -11.00
C ILE A 542 -7.47 -7.62 -9.78
N GLN A 543 -8.75 -7.28 -9.93
CA GLN A 543 -9.57 -6.76 -8.83
C GLN A 543 -9.80 -7.83 -7.75
N TRP A 544 -9.93 -9.11 -8.14
CA TRP A 544 -10.00 -10.22 -7.20
C TRP A 544 -8.74 -10.31 -6.34
N GLY A 545 -7.54 -10.31 -6.95
CA GLY A 545 -6.27 -10.39 -6.24
C GLY A 545 -6.07 -9.25 -5.24
N TYR A 546 -6.26 -7.99 -5.69
CA TYR A 546 -6.15 -6.84 -4.79
C TYR A 546 -7.20 -6.83 -3.68
N SER A 547 -8.40 -7.37 -3.92
CA SER A 547 -9.50 -7.36 -2.96
C SER A 547 -9.23 -8.17 -1.69
N TYR A 548 -8.21 -9.01 -1.64
CA TYR A 548 -7.81 -9.67 -0.40
C TYR A 548 -7.32 -8.67 0.65
N PHE A 549 -6.67 -7.59 0.23
CA PHE A 549 -6.13 -6.57 1.13
C PHE A 549 -6.89 -5.25 1.06
N PHE A 550 -7.33 -4.82 -0.11
CA PHE A 550 -7.81 -3.47 -0.37
C PHE A 550 -9.34 -3.41 -0.55
N PRO A 551 -10.03 -2.48 0.12
CA PRO A 551 -11.47 -2.30 -0.07
C PRO A 551 -11.78 -1.71 -1.46
N ALA A 552 -12.95 -2.00 -1.99
CA ALA A 552 -13.41 -1.56 -3.31
C ALA A 552 -13.24 -0.05 -3.55
N LYS A 553 -13.45 0.76 -2.52
CA LYS A 553 -13.34 2.23 -2.60
C LYS A 553 -11.91 2.74 -2.85
N SER A 554 -10.89 1.93 -2.59
CA SER A 554 -9.49 2.29 -2.84
C SER A 554 -8.98 1.85 -4.21
N MET A 555 -9.78 1.13 -5.00
CA MET A 555 -9.42 0.64 -6.32
C MET A 555 -10.19 1.39 -7.40
N ALA A 556 -9.49 2.04 -8.35
CA ALA A 556 -10.12 2.66 -9.50
C ALA A 556 -10.31 1.65 -10.64
N ALA A 557 -11.48 1.66 -11.27
CA ALA A 557 -11.80 0.81 -12.40
C ALA A 557 -12.54 1.60 -13.49
N HIS A 558 -12.03 1.51 -14.72
CA HIS A 558 -12.58 2.26 -15.85
C HIS A 558 -13.17 1.35 -16.92
N VAL A 559 -14.24 1.80 -17.51
CA VAL A 559 -14.81 1.25 -18.74
C VAL A 559 -14.03 1.81 -19.91
N THR A 560 -13.43 0.93 -20.74
CA THR A 560 -12.56 1.31 -21.86
C THR A 560 -12.91 0.55 -23.13
N SER A 561 -12.14 0.74 -24.19
CA SER A 561 -12.26 -0.02 -25.44
C SER A 561 -11.45 -1.33 -25.46
N TRP A 562 -10.68 -1.63 -24.41
CA TRP A 562 -9.93 -2.88 -24.31
C TRP A 562 -10.89 -4.09 -24.21
N GLY A 563 -10.50 -5.17 -24.91
CA GLY A 563 -11.31 -6.39 -24.97
C GLY A 563 -12.52 -6.26 -25.92
N LYS A 564 -13.29 -7.34 -26.00
CA LYS A 564 -14.45 -7.44 -26.91
C LYS A 564 -15.78 -7.69 -26.18
N GLN A 565 -15.76 -7.62 -24.86
CA GLN A 565 -16.95 -7.87 -24.05
C GLN A 565 -18.00 -6.78 -24.30
N PRO A 566 -19.31 -7.12 -24.19
CA PRO A 566 -20.37 -6.13 -24.25
C PRO A 566 -20.21 -5.01 -23.23
N VAL A 567 -20.72 -3.83 -23.51
CA VAL A 567 -20.66 -2.66 -22.60
C VAL A 567 -21.19 -3.01 -21.22
N LYS A 568 -22.30 -3.77 -21.14
CA LYS A 568 -22.83 -4.26 -19.86
C LYS A 568 -21.78 -4.99 -19.02
N PHE A 569 -21.05 -5.93 -19.63
CA PHE A 569 -20.02 -6.69 -18.91
C PHE A 569 -18.91 -5.77 -18.39
N ARG A 570 -18.44 -4.83 -19.23
CA ARG A 570 -17.39 -3.86 -18.85
C ARG A 570 -17.81 -2.94 -17.71
N THR A 571 -19.06 -2.42 -17.78
CA THR A 571 -19.61 -1.55 -16.73
C THR A 571 -19.84 -2.30 -15.43
N ASP A 572 -20.31 -3.54 -15.46
CA ASP A 572 -20.51 -4.36 -14.27
C ASP A 572 -19.17 -4.65 -13.57
N VAL A 573 -18.12 -5.01 -14.33
CA VAL A 573 -16.77 -5.23 -13.78
C VAL A 573 -16.19 -3.96 -13.19
N ALA A 574 -16.30 -2.82 -13.87
CA ALA A 574 -15.82 -1.54 -13.35
C ALA A 574 -16.58 -1.09 -12.10
N SER A 575 -17.87 -1.40 -12.03
CA SER A 575 -18.74 -1.06 -10.89
C SER A 575 -18.45 -1.86 -9.61
N MET A 576 -17.64 -2.92 -9.67
CA MET A 576 -17.16 -3.60 -8.46
C MET A 576 -16.21 -2.73 -7.61
N CYS A 577 -15.72 -1.61 -8.16
CA CYS A 577 -14.77 -0.69 -7.54
C CYS A 577 -15.16 0.76 -7.81
N LYS A 578 -14.29 1.75 -7.59
CA LYS A 578 -14.55 3.15 -7.95
C LYS A 578 -14.71 3.28 -9.47
N LEU A 579 -15.95 3.48 -9.91
CA LEU A 579 -16.32 3.53 -11.33
C LEU A 579 -15.76 4.78 -12.02
N GLY A 580 -15.14 4.57 -13.17
CA GLY A 580 -14.77 5.60 -14.14
C GLY A 580 -14.92 5.12 -15.58
N PHE A 581 -14.65 6.01 -16.50
CA PHE A 581 -14.64 5.76 -17.93
C PHE A 581 -13.34 6.33 -18.55
N ASP A 582 -12.85 5.68 -19.57
CA ASP A 582 -11.76 6.14 -20.40
C ASP A 582 -11.97 5.59 -21.82
N ILE A 583 -12.87 6.21 -22.57
CA ILE A 583 -13.37 5.74 -23.85
C ILE A 583 -14.03 6.90 -24.61
N ARG A 584 -14.07 6.83 -25.94
CA ARG A 584 -14.80 7.76 -26.81
C ARG A 584 -16.30 7.49 -26.77
N ILE A 585 -17.01 8.20 -25.92
CA ILE A 585 -18.45 7.98 -25.70
C ILE A 585 -19.25 8.22 -27.00
N HIS A 586 -18.93 9.26 -27.77
CA HIS A 586 -19.62 9.60 -29.01
C HIS A 586 -19.47 8.57 -30.13
N GLU A 587 -18.47 7.69 -30.07
CA GLU A 587 -18.26 6.59 -31.03
C GLU A 587 -19.09 5.33 -30.65
N MET A 588 -19.69 5.28 -29.46
CA MET A 588 -20.56 4.19 -29.03
C MET A 588 -21.95 4.31 -29.65
N SER A 589 -22.64 3.17 -29.74
CA SER A 589 -24.05 3.20 -30.14
C SER A 589 -24.91 4.00 -29.16
N GLN A 590 -26.02 4.59 -29.61
CA GLN A 590 -26.92 5.33 -28.71
C GLN A 590 -27.45 4.44 -27.57
N THR A 591 -27.68 3.16 -27.84
CA THR A 591 -28.09 2.18 -26.82
C THR A 591 -27.00 2.00 -25.76
N ASP A 592 -25.75 1.89 -26.17
CA ASP A 592 -24.63 1.73 -25.24
C ASP A 592 -24.37 3.00 -24.43
N GLN A 593 -24.48 4.19 -25.06
CA GLN A 593 -24.37 5.47 -24.34
C GLN A 593 -25.45 5.60 -23.26
N GLN A 594 -26.70 5.26 -23.60
CA GLN A 594 -27.82 5.27 -22.67
C GLN A 594 -27.59 4.27 -21.53
N TYR A 595 -27.09 3.07 -21.86
CA TYR A 595 -26.75 2.06 -20.85
C TYR A 595 -25.66 2.53 -19.90
N CYS A 596 -24.59 3.16 -20.39
CA CYS A 596 -23.52 3.73 -19.55
C CYS A 596 -24.06 4.80 -18.59
N LYS A 597 -24.95 5.67 -19.07
CA LYS A 597 -25.61 6.69 -18.22
C LYS A 597 -26.42 6.04 -17.09
N GLU A 598 -27.19 5.00 -17.41
CA GLU A 598 -27.97 4.25 -16.44
C GLU A 598 -27.06 3.52 -15.43
N ALA A 599 -25.94 2.96 -15.92
CA ALA A 599 -24.93 2.30 -15.06
C ALA A 599 -24.31 3.29 -14.05
N VAL A 600 -23.96 4.51 -14.47
CA VAL A 600 -23.49 5.58 -13.57
C VAL A 600 -24.55 5.92 -12.52
N ALA A 601 -25.79 6.10 -12.92
CA ALA A 601 -26.89 6.40 -11.99
C ALA A 601 -27.13 5.25 -10.99
N ASN A 602 -27.07 4.01 -11.46
CA ASN A 602 -27.19 2.82 -10.60
C ASN A 602 -26.00 2.69 -9.64
N PHE A 603 -24.79 2.92 -10.12
CA PHE A 603 -23.58 2.91 -9.26
C PHE A 603 -23.73 3.94 -8.14
N LYS A 604 -24.06 5.20 -8.44
CA LYS A 604 -24.25 6.26 -7.43
C LYS A 604 -25.35 5.95 -6.42
N ARG A 605 -26.35 5.14 -6.79
CA ARG A 605 -27.41 4.68 -5.88
C ARG A 605 -26.98 3.54 -4.97
N LEU A 606 -25.93 2.81 -5.34
CA LEU A 606 -25.47 1.58 -4.69
C LEU A 606 -24.04 1.69 -4.13
N ASP A 607 -23.39 2.85 -4.30
CA ASP A 607 -21.98 3.04 -3.93
C ASP A 607 -21.74 2.88 -2.42
N ASP A 608 -22.72 3.21 -1.57
CA ASP A 608 -22.70 2.97 -0.14
C ASP A 608 -22.56 1.48 0.21
N VAL A 609 -23.18 0.59 -0.60
CA VAL A 609 -23.04 -0.86 -0.39
C VAL A 609 -21.77 -1.41 -1.02
N ILE A 610 -21.42 -0.95 -2.24
CA ILE A 610 -20.27 -1.49 -2.98
C ILE A 610 -18.96 -1.02 -2.37
N LEU A 611 -18.84 0.29 -2.08
CA LEU A 611 -17.58 0.89 -1.66
C LEU A 611 -17.35 0.79 -0.16
N ASP A 612 -18.40 0.80 0.65
CA ASP A 612 -18.33 0.77 2.11
C ASP A 612 -18.72 -0.58 2.74
N GLY A 613 -19.37 -1.45 1.98
CA GLY A 613 -19.81 -2.76 2.44
C GLY A 613 -18.67 -3.79 2.58
N ASP A 614 -19.01 -4.86 3.27
CA ASP A 614 -18.17 -6.06 3.37
C ASP A 614 -18.22 -6.87 2.09
N GLN A 615 -17.06 -7.31 1.64
CA GLN A 615 -16.92 -8.11 0.43
C GLN A 615 -16.93 -9.61 0.72
N TYR A 616 -17.73 -10.34 -0.04
CA TYR A 616 -17.81 -11.80 -0.05
C TYR A 616 -17.48 -12.34 -1.43
N ARG A 617 -16.40 -13.11 -1.55
CA ARG A 617 -16.00 -13.82 -2.77
C ARG A 617 -16.71 -15.16 -2.79
N LEU A 618 -17.73 -15.29 -3.63
CA LEU A 618 -18.63 -16.45 -3.65
C LEU A 618 -18.20 -17.54 -4.62
N GLN A 619 -17.56 -17.15 -5.73
CA GLN A 619 -17.05 -18.10 -6.73
C GLN A 619 -15.76 -17.54 -7.35
N SER A 620 -14.69 -18.32 -7.26
CA SER A 620 -13.35 -17.92 -7.68
C SER A 620 -13.17 -18.05 -9.19
N PRO A 621 -12.64 -17.00 -9.88
CA PRO A 621 -12.28 -17.09 -11.29
C PRO A 621 -11.09 -18.01 -11.55
N TYR A 622 -10.30 -18.34 -10.51
CA TYR A 622 -9.17 -19.28 -10.62
C TYR A 622 -9.59 -20.75 -10.57
N GLU A 623 -10.80 -21.04 -10.06
CA GLU A 623 -11.31 -22.41 -9.84
C GLU A 623 -12.50 -22.75 -10.73
N SER A 624 -13.05 -21.76 -11.44
CA SER A 624 -14.28 -21.87 -12.21
C SER A 624 -14.24 -21.06 -13.49
N GLN A 625 -15.14 -21.39 -14.43
CA GLN A 625 -15.42 -20.57 -15.61
C GLN A 625 -16.28 -19.34 -15.27
N HIS A 626 -16.69 -19.20 -14.02
CA HIS A 626 -17.56 -18.15 -13.49
C HIS A 626 -16.84 -17.41 -12.39
N ALA A 627 -17.22 -16.16 -12.15
CA ALA A 627 -16.80 -15.40 -10.98
C ALA A 627 -18.01 -14.78 -10.31
N ALA A 628 -18.04 -14.75 -8.98
CA ALA A 628 -19.09 -14.09 -8.25
C ALA A 628 -18.55 -13.39 -7.00
N VAL A 629 -18.90 -12.10 -6.86
CA VAL A 629 -18.54 -11.25 -5.72
C VAL A 629 -19.80 -10.55 -5.24
N MET A 630 -19.99 -10.51 -3.93
CA MET A 630 -21.10 -9.81 -3.30
C MET A 630 -20.58 -8.81 -2.28
N TYR A 631 -21.20 -7.66 -2.22
CA TYR A 631 -21.00 -6.65 -1.18
C TYR A 631 -22.27 -6.55 -0.32
N ALA A 632 -22.12 -6.51 0.98
CA ALA A 632 -23.22 -6.33 1.92
C ALA A 632 -22.92 -5.17 2.87
N ASN A 633 -23.93 -4.35 3.17
CA ASN A 633 -23.78 -3.26 4.12
C ASN A 633 -23.66 -3.77 5.57
N ASP A 634 -23.22 -2.91 6.50
CA ASP A 634 -23.00 -3.25 7.91
C ASP A 634 -24.26 -3.78 8.59
N ASN A 635 -25.47 -3.33 8.18
CA ASN A 635 -26.72 -3.80 8.73
C ASN A 635 -27.13 -5.18 8.23
N ALA A 636 -26.46 -5.72 7.20
CA ALA A 636 -26.75 -6.99 6.55
C ALA A 636 -28.18 -7.10 5.98
N ASP A 637 -28.78 -5.97 5.56
CA ASP A 637 -30.13 -5.87 4.98
C ASP A 637 -30.13 -5.43 3.53
N LYS A 638 -28.96 -5.02 2.98
CA LYS A 638 -28.77 -4.68 1.58
C LYS A 638 -27.51 -5.35 1.04
N ALA A 639 -27.58 -5.88 -0.17
CA ALA A 639 -26.43 -6.43 -0.86
C ALA A 639 -26.47 -6.15 -2.36
N VAL A 640 -25.29 -6.14 -2.98
CA VAL A 640 -25.09 -6.08 -4.42
C VAL A 640 -24.28 -7.29 -4.84
N LEU A 641 -24.81 -8.09 -5.74
CA LEU A 641 -24.17 -9.28 -6.30
C LEU A 641 -23.71 -9.00 -7.73
N PHE A 642 -22.44 -9.22 -8.00
CA PHE A 642 -21.86 -9.30 -9.33
C PHE A 642 -21.56 -10.76 -9.65
N ALA A 643 -22.12 -11.27 -10.74
CA ALA A 643 -21.89 -12.64 -11.20
C ALA A 643 -21.57 -12.63 -12.71
N PHE A 644 -20.49 -13.28 -13.08
CA PHE A 644 -19.92 -13.25 -14.42
C PHE A 644 -19.73 -14.65 -14.98
N ASP A 645 -20.10 -14.85 -16.25
CA ASP A 645 -19.68 -15.99 -17.06
C ASP A 645 -18.44 -15.58 -17.86
N ILE A 646 -17.28 -16.08 -17.47
CA ILE A 646 -15.99 -15.71 -18.08
C ILE A 646 -15.77 -16.51 -19.38
N HIS A 647 -16.00 -17.83 -19.31
CA HIS A 647 -15.85 -18.76 -20.43
C HIS A 647 -17.01 -19.77 -20.46
N PRO A 648 -18.24 -19.33 -20.81
CA PRO A 648 -19.40 -20.22 -20.82
C PRO A 648 -19.20 -21.38 -21.80
N ARG A 649 -19.46 -22.60 -21.35
CA ARG A 649 -19.37 -23.81 -22.16
C ARG A 649 -20.74 -24.33 -22.47
N TYR A 650 -20.88 -25.00 -23.65
CA TYR A 650 -22.12 -25.66 -24.03
C TYR A 650 -22.51 -26.76 -23.04
N ALA A 651 -23.76 -26.76 -22.61
CA ALA A 651 -24.33 -27.73 -21.66
C ALA A 651 -23.68 -27.76 -20.28
N GLU A 652 -23.02 -26.67 -19.86
CA GLU A 652 -22.52 -26.54 -18.50
C GLU A 652 -23.68 -26.40 -17.51
N SER A 653 -23.62 -27.17 -16.40
CA SER A 653 -24.56 -27.02 -15.30
C SER A 653 -24.09 -25.91 -14.36
N ILE A 654 -24.82 -24.79 -14.33
CA ILE A 654 -24.57 -23.70 -13.39
C ILE A 654 -25.00 -24.13 -11.99
N GLN A 655 -24.07 -24.11 -11.04
CA GLN A 655 -24.37 -24.42 -9.64
C GLN A 655 -24.99 -23.20 -8.94
N PRO A 656 -25.95 -23.42 -8.01
CA PRO A 656 -26.50 -22.33 -7.21
C PRO A 656 -25.43 -21.61 -6.40
N LEU A 657 -25.45 -20.26 -6.40
CA LEU A 657 -24.59 -19.45 -5.53
C LEU A 657 -25.21 -19.36 -4.14
N ARG A 658 -24.40 -19.67 -3.11
CA ARG A 658 -24.78 -19.44 -1.73
C ARG A 658 -24.42 -18.01 -1.33
N LEU A 659 -25.44 -17.18 -1.11
CA LEU A 659 -25.25 -15.81 -0.60
C LEU A 659 -24.76 -15.84 0.84
N GLN A 660 -23.99 -14.83 1.22
CA GLN A 660 -23.38 -14.67 2.53
C GLN A 660 -23.57 -13.23 3.04
N GLY A 661 -23.40 -13.00 4.36
CA GLY A 661 -23.43 -11.66 4.92
C GLY A 661 -24.79 -10.97 4.95
N LEU A 662 -25.88 -11.69 4.73
CA LEU A 662 -27.26 -11.21 4.87
C LEU A 662 -27.93 -11.87 6.09
N LYS A 663 -28.85 -11.12 6.74
CA LYS A 663 -29.69 -11.61 7.86
C LYS A 663 -30.90 -12.36 7.36
#